data_eee399ef1045cc49b8e8c5c9d1b324f3
#
_entry.id   eee399ef1045cc49b8e8c5c9d1b324f3
#
_cell.length_a   1.000
_cell.length_b   1.000
_cell.length_c   1.000
_cell.angle_alpha   90.00
_cell.angle_beta   90.00
_cell.angle_gamma   90.00
#
_symmetry.space_group_name_H-M   'P 1'
#
loop_
_entity.id
_entity.type
_entity.pdbx_description
1 polymer ?
#
loop_
_entity_poly.entity_id
_entity_poly.type
_entity_poly.pdbx_seq_one_letter_code
_entity_poly.pdbx_strand_id
1 'polypeptide(L)'
;LHRCHPTPKGEIVSSDFADNDFKEVVRSRTDLVALVQESVALTPSRGGAEFKGLCPFHDDHNPSMMVYPDRQTFRCWSCSTGGDCFTWVMEFDKIEFREALETLAKRAGLKMPKFAGRRPSESAVPKTDVFDVLAWAENEFHRCLLDSQMAAQARGYLKERGFTAETIAKFKIGFAPHDGQWLLNRARGKFTPQQLEAAKIARRSEEGDGYYCFFRQNRVMIPIRNEKGRCVSFGARLLPGFQTDSGKYINGFDSDVYSKSNLLFGFDAARDAIRKSETAILVEGYTDVLIPHQFGVTNVVGVCGTALTQAHVDRLKRFAKRLVLMFDGDEAGQNAAEKALANFLSENIDLRVLVLPNDLDPDEYLFAHGADEFRRQIDQAAEAWDFKLQTEISRHGLESIDARHRVLTSMLELLAKVPKLRGSAKEDVILNRLASRTLLTEPVVRQRLAEARSAHSNGALPNGNRPAASTQLRGPETTGRKMSAPAGAVGHKSLRVDGAAANRSLCFFDRPLSKGDRMECELLEVIFTDPTTLDVIRREIGDEDFHNEQTRAVLQVCFDLLDHDETPTFERINAAIEDLALKRLIVWIDEQARLKEIAGKLKDNLMNPVGATAPQYLMLTLEPLRFRRDEQLHHRTTGRLAQQPDARAGLNSNAKALLEQATAFHTKRAVKAT
;
A
#
# COMPACT_ATOMS: atom_id res chain seq x y z
N LEU A 1 42.09 38.18 45.02
CA LEU A 1 42.44 36.76 44.89
C LEU A 1 41.20 35.99 44.41
N HIS A 2 40.94 36.05 43.06
CA HIS A 2 39.90 35.26 42.41
C HIS A 2 40.52 33.95 41.92
N ARG A 3 39.97 32.83 42.39
CA ARG A 3 40.26 31.51 41.83
C ARG A 3 39.34 31.25 40.65
N CYS A 4 39.95 31.09 39.47
CA CYS A 4 39.29 30.53 38.29
C CYS A 4 39.07 29.02 38.48
N HIS A 5 37.83 28.54 38.27
CA HIS A 5 37.52 27.15 38.09
C HIS A 5 37.60 26.79 36.58
N PRO A 6 38.13 25.63 36.23
CA PRO A 6 38.18 25.21 34.82
C PRO A 6 36.84 24.71 34.35
N THR A 7 36.45 25.12 33.14
CA THR A 7 35.33 24.59 32.38
C THR A 7 35.57 23.15 31.97
N PRO A 8 34.58 22.23 32.06
CA PRO A 8 34.73 20.89 31.53
C PRO A 8 34.74 20.90 29.99
N LYS A 9 35.68 20.16 29.45
CA LYS A 9 35.84 19.91 28.02
C LYS A 9 34.61 19.18 27.50
N GLY A 10 34.08 19.66 26.35
CA GLY A 10 32.93 19.12 25.70
C GLY A 10 33.08 17.63 25.29
N GLU A 11 32.16 16.84 25.74
CA GLU A 11 31.89 15.53 25.17
C GLU A 11 31.30 15.71 23.78
N ILE A 12 31.86 14.98 22.82
CA ILE A 12 31.35 14.87 21.46
C ILE A 12 30.12 13.92 21.55
N VAL A 13 28.93 14.51 21.69
CA VAL A 13 27.67 13.80 21.56
C VAL A 13 27.47 13.44 20.09
N SER A 14 27.27 12.18 19.78
CA SER A 14 27.06 11.68 18.42
C SER A 14 25.85 12.38 17.77
N SER A 15 25.97 12.75 16.50
CA SER A 15 25.01 13.58 15.75
C SER A 15 23.57 13.03 15.70
N ASP A 16 23.38 11.74 15.91
CA ASP A 16 22.08 11.07 15.80
C ASP A 16 21.20 11.25 17.06
N PHE A 17 21.79 11.44 18.24
CA PHE A 17 21.07 11.75 19.48
C PHE A 17 20.46 13.16 19.49
N ALA A 18 21.16 14.13 18.91
CA ALA A 18 20.71 15.52 18.86
C ALA A 18 19.46 15.72 17.97
N ASP A 19 19.30 14.91 16.93
CA ASP A 19 18.20 15.03 15.96
C ASP A 19 16.85 14.54 16.54
N ASN A 20 16.85 13.42 17.26
CA ASN A 20 15.63 12.89 17.87
C ASN A 20 15.15 13.72 19.05
N ASP A 21 16.07 14.18 19.90
CA ASP A 21 15.75 15.06 21.02
C ASP A 21 15.15 16.38 20.54
N PHE A 22 15.66 16.96 19.47
CA PHE A 22 15.13 18.22 18.94
C PHE A 22 13.74 18.06 18.32
N LYS A 23 13.47 16.96 17.60
CA LYS A 23 12.15 16.62 17.04
C LYS A 23 11.11 16.51 18.15
N GLU A 24 11.44 15.80 19.25
CA GLU A 24 10.54 15.67 20.42
C GLU A 24 10.29 17.01 21.11
N VAL A 25 11.30 17.86 21.24
CA VAL A 25 11.15 19.21 21.80
C VAL A 25 10.21 20.06 20.92
N VAL A 26 10.31 19.98 19.60
CA VAL A 26 9.43 20.68 18.66
C VAL A 26 8.00 20.13 18.78
N ARG A 27 7.84 18.80 18.81
CA ARG A 27 6.53 18.14 18.96
C ARG A 27 5.85 18.56 20.26
N SER A 28 6.54 18.47 21.39
CA SER A 28 5.99 18.80 22.70
C SER A 28 5.61 20.26 22.87
N ARG A 29 6.19 21.16 22.07
CA ARG A 29 5.85 22.60 22.07
C ARG A 29 4.83 23.00 21.01
N THR A 30 4.38 22.06 20.17
CA THR A 30 3.39 22.31 19.12
C THR A 30 2.04 21.76 19.59
N ASP A 31 1.08 22.66 19.79
CA ASP A 31 -0.32 22.25 20.00
C ASP A 31 -0.96 21.98 18.62
N LEU A 32 -1.28 20.72 18.37
CA LEU A 32 -1.88 20.30 17.10
C LEU A 32 -3.26 20.90 16.87
N VAL A 33 -4.08 21.07 17.93
CA VAL A 33 -5.42 21.67 17.78
C VAL A 33 -5.28 23.12 17.32
N ALA A 34 -4.43 23.90 17.97
CA ALA A 34 -4.16 25.29 17.57
C ALA A 34 -3.57 25.37 16.16
N LEU A 35 -2.68 24.45 15.78
CA LEU A 35 -2.08 24.36 14.44
C LEU A 35 -3.14 24.11 13.36
N VAL A 36 -4.02 23.14 13.59
CA VAL A 36 -5.09 22.77 12.65
C VAL A 36 -6.13 23.88 12.53
N GLN A 37 -6.48 24.56 13.63
CA GLN A 37 -7.46 25.64 13.67
C GLN A 37 -7.07 26.86 12.84
N GLU A 38 -5.80 27.03 12.51
CA GLU A 38 -5.36 28.12 11.60
C GLU A 38 -5.92 27.96 10.18
N SER A 39 -6.19 26.72 9.79
CA SER A 39 -6.57 26.40 8.42
C SER A 39 -7.96 25.76 8.32
N VAL A 40 -8.45 25.16 9.41
CA VAL A 40 -9.69 24.39 9.45
C VAL A 40 -10.52 24.80 10.67
N ALA A 41 -11.79 25.12 10.47
CA ALA A 41 -12.71 25.35 11.56
C ALA A 41 -13.00 24.04 12.31
N LEU A 42 -12.56 23.95 13.56
CA LEU A 42 -12.78 22.79 14.42
C LEU A 42 -13.92 23.05 15.41
N THR A 43 -14.81 22.08 15.55
CA THR A 43 -15.87 22.06 16.55
C THR A 43 -15.58 21.01 17.61
N PRO A 44 -15.70 21.35 18.93
CA PRO A 44 -15.49 20.37 19.98
C PRO A 44 -16.53 19.24 19.91
N SER A 45 -16.08 18.02 20.11
CA SER A 45 -16.86 16.78 20.18
C SER A 45 -16.59 16.08 21.49
N ARG A 46 -17.50 15.20 21.94
CA ARG A 46 -17.39 14.46 23.21
C ARG A 46 -16.97 15.29 24.42
N GLY A 47 -17.59 16.46 24.59
CA GLY A 47 -17.30 17.33 25.72
C GLY A 47 -15.94 18.04 25.67
N GLY A 48 -15.31 18.15 24.50
CA GLY A 48 -14.00 18.80 24.30
C GLY A 48 -12.81 17.86 24.34
N ALA A 49 -13.02 16.56 24.52
CA ALA A 49 -11.97 15.55 24.43
C ALA A 49 -11.46 15.32 22.98
N GLU A 50 -12.28 15.68 21.99
CA GLU A 50 -11.98 15.53 20.56
C GLU A 50 -12.49 16.76 19.82
N PHE A 51 -11.87 17.05 18.67
CA PHE A 51 -12.33 18.12 17.77
C PHE A 51 -12.63 17.55 16.40
N LYS A 52 -13.69 18.08 15.75
CA LYS A 52 -14.14 17.64 14.44
C LYS A 52 -14.15 18.79 13.46
N GLY A 53 -13.69 18.56 12.23
CA GLY A 53 -13.67 19.57 11.16
C GLY A 53 -13.73 18.95 9.77
N LEU A 54 -13.84 19.82 8.75
CA LEU A 54 -13.72 19.42 7.35
C LEU A 54 -12.26 19.07 7.06
N CYS A 55 -12.02 17.99 6.34
CA CYS A 55 -10.68 17.56 5.97
C CYS A 55 -10.14 18.38 4.80
N PRO A 56 -8.97 19.03 4.91
CA PRO A 56 -8.40 19.81 3.81
C PRO A 56 -7.67 18.95 2.77
N PHE A 57 -7.55 17.65 2.98
CA PHE A 57 -6.77 16.74 2.14
C PHE A 57 -7.59 16.05 1.06
N HIS A 58 -8.92 16.21 1.10
CA HIS A 58 -9.85 15.78 0.05
C HIS A 58 -11.03 16.74 0.01
N ASP A 59 -11.87 16.63 -1.00
CA ASP A 59 -13.08 17.45 -1.14
C ASP A 59 -14.13 16.97 -0.12
N ASP A 60 -14.17 17.61 1.06
CA ASP A 60 -14.94 17.21 2.23
C ASP A 60 -16.08 18.19 2.47
N HIS A 61 -17.32 17.73 2.32
CA HIS A 61 -18.52 18.53 2.57
C HIS A 61 -19.18 18.22 3.91
N ASN A 62 -18.78 17.13 4.58
CA ASN A 62 -19.25 16.77 5.90
C ASN A 62 -18.03 16.53 6.79
N PRO A 63 -17.95 17.16 7.99
CA PRO A 63 -16.81 17.01 8.85
C PRO A 63 -16.42 15.54 9.05
N SER A 64 -15.31 15.12 8.46
CA SER A 64 -14.81 13.74 8.52
C SER A 64 -13.47 13.62 9.23
N MET A 65 -12.83 14.75 9.54
CA MET A 65 -11.56 14.78 10.24
C MET A 65 -11.75 14.98 11.72
N MET A 66 -11.06 14.14 12.52
CA MET A 66 -10.98 14.22 13.97
C MET A 66 -9.57 14.65 14.39
N VAL A 67 -9.48 15.48 15.42
CA VAL A 67 -8.22 15.88 16.06
C VAL A 67 -8.31 15.50 17.53
N TYR A 68 -7.29 14.80 18.02
CA TYR A 68 -7.20 14.24 19.36
C TYR A 68 -6.17 15.03 20.22
N PRO A 69 -6.61 15.95 21.08
CA PRO A 69 -5.72 16.81 21.87
C PRO A 69 -4.79 16.03 22.78
N ASP A 70 -5.30 14.97 23.43
CA ASP A 70 -4.54 14.19 24.41
C ASP A 70 -3.36 13.44 23.76
N ARG A 71 -3.47 13.12 22.49
CA ARG A 71 -2.47 12.35 21.73
C ARG A 71 -1.69 13.19 20.74
N GLN A 72 -2.10 14.43 20.55
CA GLN A 72 -1.54 15.32 19.55
C GLN A 72 -1.49 14.67 18.15
N THR A 73 -2.61 13.99 17.77
CA THR A 73 -2.78 13.34 16.46
C THR A 73 -4.09 13.80 15.82
N PHE A 74 -4.16 13.64 14.50
CA PHE A 74 -5.38 13.85 13.72
C PHE A 74 -5.63 12.67 12.79
N ARG A 75 -6.89 12.49 12.37
CA ARG A 75 -7.27 11.50 11.37
C ARG A 75 -8.53 11.92 10.62
N CYS A 76 -8.50 11.74 9.30
CA CYS A 76 -9.69 11.81 8.46
C CYS A 76 -10.25 10.41 8.21
N TRP A 77 -11.53 10.22 8.45
CA TRP A 77 -12.24 8.96 8.25
C TRP A 77 -12.61 8.68 6.80
N SER A 78 -12.66 9.73 5.96
CA SER A 78 -13.01 9.59 4.55
C SER A 78 -11.80 9.28 3.67
N CYS A 79 -10.67 10.00 3.86
CA CYS A 79 -9.47 9.81 3.04
C CYS A 79 -8.32 9.11 3.75
N SER A 80 -8.53 8.66 5.00
CA SER A 80 -7.55 7.97 5.85
C SER A 80 -6.25 8.75 6.13
N THR A 81 -6.17 10.04 5.76
CA THR A 81 -5.03 10.89 6.09
C THR A 81 -5.00 11.14 7.59
N GLY A 82 -3.85 10.92 8.23
CA GLY A 82 -3.69 11.10 9.67
C GLY A 82 -2.24 11.08 10.10
N GLY A 83 -1.96 11.50 11.34
CA GLY A 83 -0.63 11.57 11.93
C GLY A 83 -0.49 12.64 12.99
N ASP A 84 0.73 13.13 13.21
CA ASP A 84 1.10 14.17 14.17
C ASP A 84 1.21 15.57 13.53
N CYS A 85 1.73 16.55 14.27
CA CYS A 85 1.93 17.92 13.79
C CYS A 85 2.87 18.00 12.57
N PHE A 86 3.89 17.15 12.49
CA PHE A 86 4.77 17.11 11.32
C PHE A 86 4.02 16.61 10.09
N THR A 87 3.28 15.52 10.25
CA THR A 87 2.43 14.98 9.19
C THR A 87 1.42 16.00 8.70
N TRP A 88 0.80 16.77 9.63
CA TRP A 88 -0.12 17.84 9.27
C TRP A 88 0.54 18.86 8.34
N VAL A 89 1.69 19.41 8.72
CA VAL A 89 2.39 20.44 7.94
C VAL A 89 2.89 19.88 6.62
N MET A 90 3.44 18.66 6.60
CA MET A 90 3.90 18.01 5.37
C MET A 90 2.77 17.81 4.35
N GLU A 91 1.61 17.35 4.81
CA GLU A 91 0.47 17.08 3.94
C GLU A 91 -0.28 18.37 3.54
N PHE A 92 -0.34 19.37 4.43
CA PHE A 92 -1.05 20.63 4.17
C PHE A 92 -0.26 21.55 3.25
N ASP A 93 1.03 21.76 3.54
CA ASP A 93 1.92 22.64 2.78
C ASP A 93 2.60 21.94 1.61
N LYS A 94 2.47 20.59 1.51
CA LYS A 94 3.14 19.75 0.49
C LYS A 94 4.66 19.88 0.50
N ILE A 95 5.23 19.90 1.69
CA ILE A 95 6.66 20.05 1.93
C ILE A 95 7.26 18.78 2.55
N GLU A 96 8.60 18.66 2.48
CA GLU A 96 9.34 17.56 3.05
C GLU A 96 9.47 17.69 4.59
N PHE A 97 9.74 16.58 5.29
CA PHE A 97 9.87 16.54 6.75
C PHE A 97 10.82 17.60 7.31
N ARG A 98 11.95 17.85 6.66
CA ARG A 98 12.92 18.84 7.11
C ARG A 98 12.36 20.25 7.11
N GLU A 99 11.64 20.63 6.06
CA GLU A 99 10.99 21.94 5.95
C GLU A 99 9.84 22.06 6.96
N ALA A 100 9.10 20.97 7.21
CA ALA A 100 8.07 20.92 8.24
C ALA A 100 8.67 21.09 9.64
N LEU A 101 9.81 20.44 9.93
CA LEU A 101 10.54 20.61 11.19
C LEU A 101 11.04 22.05 11.36
N GLU A 102 11.59 22.68 10.32
CA GLU A 102 12.03 24.09 10.34
C GLU A 102 10.85 25.03 10.61
N THR A 103 9.72 24.80 9.95
CA THR A 103 8.50 25.60 10.10
C THR A 103 7.96 25.52 11.53
N LEU A 104 7.81 24.30 12.07
CA LEU A 104 7.32 24.09 13.43
C LEU A 104 8.30 24.57 14.49
N ALA A 105 9.62 24.38 14.30
CA ALA A 105 10.65 24.91 15.19
C ALA A 105 10.60 26.45 15.27
N LYS A 106 10.48 27.13 14.10
CA LYS A 106 10.33 28.59 14.05
C LYS A 106 9.07 29.05 14.78
N ARG A 107 7.96 28.34 14.61
CA ARG A 107 6.70 28.59 15.30
C ARG A 107 6.82 28.42 16.81
N ALA A 108 7.52 27.37 17.26
CA ALA A 108 7.80 27.10 18.67
C ALA A 108 8.86 28.03 19.29
N GLY A 109 9.41 28.99 18.53
CA GLY A 109 10.48 29.88 18.96
C GLY A 109 11.82 29.20 19.21
N LEU A 110 12.01 28.00 18.62
CA LEU A 110 13.22 27.22 18.73
C LEU A 110 14.16 27.56 17.57
N LYS A 111 15.45 27.78 17.91
CA LYS A 111 16.48 27.88 16.89
C LYS A 111 16.81 26.45 16.41
N MET A 112 16.71 26.21 15.12
CA MET A 112 17.22 24.99 14.53
C MET A 112 18.64 24.74 15.02
N PRO A 113 18.95 23.59 15.64
CA PRO A 113 20.34 23.24 15.88
C PRO A 113 21.05 23.40 14.54
N LYS A 114 22.27 23.92 14.56
CA LYS A 114 23.16 23.74 13.43
C LYS A 114 23.44 22.24 13.40
N PHE A 115 22.52 21.50 12.79
CA PHE A 115 22.84 20.15 12.38
C PHE A 115 24.12 20.31 11.60
N ALA A 116 25.22 19.76 12.13
CA ALA A 116 26.46 19.66 11.40
C ALA A 116 26.02 19.05 10.07
N GLY A 117 25.85 19.93 9.09
CA GLY A 117 25.08 19.62 7.91
C GLY A 117 25.51 18.24 7.47
N ARG A 118 24.59 17.25 7.44
CA ARG A 118 24.66 16.39 6.30
C ARG A 118 24.55 17.37 5.15
N ARG A 119 25.72 17.82 4.65
CA ARG A 119 25.92 18.22 3.28
C ARG A 119 25.02 17.29 2.50
N PRO A 120 24.21 17.75 1.52
CA PRO A 120 23.46 16.83 0.65
C PRO A 120 24.43 15.71 0.43
N SER A 121 24.17 14.54 1.01
CA SER A 121 25.22 13.57 1.36
C SER A 121 26.14 13.53 0.18
N GLU A 122 27.47 13.77 0.39
CA GLU A 122 28.45 13.62 -0.70
C GLU A 122 28.31 12.25 -1.37
N SER A 123 27.40 11.40 -0.84
CA SER A 123 26.95 10.11 -1.32
C SER A 123 25.57 10.12 -2.00
N ALA A 124 24.82 11.23 -2.12
CA ALA A 124 23.61 11.26 -2.92
C ALA A 124 24.02 11.23 -4.40
N VAL A 125 23.83 10.08 -5.03
CA VAL A 125 24.14 9.86 -6.44
C VAL A 125 23.29 10.83 -7.27
N PRO A 126 23.88 11.68 -8.13
CA PRO A 126 23.11 12.59 -8.97
C PRO A 126 22.09 11.82 -9.85
N LYS A 127 20.91 12.38 -10.08
CA LYS A 127 19.90 11.77 -10.97
C LYS A 127 20.45 11.51 -12.39
N THR A 128 21.39 12.32 -12.86
CA THR A 128 22.08 12.10 -14.13
C THR A 128 22.80 10.78 -14.15
N ASP A 129 23.53 10.46 -13.11
CA ASP A 129 24.29 9.21 -12.98
C ASP A 129 23.36 8.00 -12.91
N VAL A 130 22.19 8.14 -12.23
CA VAL A 130 21.16 7.09 -12.19
C VAL A 130 20.63 6.81 -13.61
N PHE A 131 20.37 7.84 -14.42
CA PHE A 131 19.97 7.68 -15.81
C PHE A 131 21.06 7.00 -16.65
N ASP A 132 22.33 7.35 -16.43
CA ASP A 132 23.45 6.77 -17.15
C ASP A 132 23.63 5.28 -16.85
N VAL A 133 23.47 4.89 -15.56
CA VAL A 133 23.47 3.49 -15.13
C VAL A 133 22.31 2.72 -15.80
N LEU A 134 21.11 3.28 -15.79
CA LEU A 134 19.92 2.61 -16.35
C LEU A 134 20.01 2.46 -17.88
N ALA A 135 20.47 3.49 -18.57
CA ALA A 135 20.69 3.44 -20.02
C ALA A 135 21.79 2.44 -20.41
N TRP A 136 22.85 2.36 -19.61
CA TRP A 136 23.89 1.36 -19.79
C TRP A 136 23.35 -0.06 -19.54
N ALA A 137 22.62 -0.28 -18.44
CA ALA A 137 22.03 -1.57 -18.10
C ALA A 137 21.04 -2.05 -19.19
N GLU A 138 20.21 -1.14 -19.70
CA GLU A 138 19.31 -1.40 -20.84
C GLU A 138 20.09 -1.96 -22.04
N ASN A 139 21.20 -1.34 -22.40
CA ASN A 139 22.03 -1.79 -23.52
C ASN A 139 22.73 -3.12 -23.24
N GLU A 140 23.22 -3.37 -22.01
CA GLU A 140 23.86 -4.64 -21.64
C GLU A 140 22.86 -5.81 -21.66
N PHE A 141 21.65 -5.62 -21.10
CA PHE A 141 20.61 -6.65 -21.16
C PHE A 141 20.15 -6.92 -22.58
N HIS A 142 19.98 -5.87 -23.40
CA HIS A 142 19.61 -6.00 -24.81
C HIS A 142 20.68 -6.76 -25.60
N ARG A 143 21.95 -6.37 -25.46
CA ARG A 143 23.07 -7.05 -26.08
C ARG A 143 23.17 -8.51 -25.62
N CYS A 144 22.92 -8.79 -24.34
CA CYS A 144 22.89 -10.16 -23.82
C CYS A 144 21.82 -11.00 -24.52
N LEU A 145 20.63 -10.44 -24.75
CA LEU A 145 19.57 -11.13 -25.49
C LEU A 145 20.00 -11.46 -26.93
N LEU A 146 20.61 -10.51 -27.64
CA LEU A 146 20.93 -10.66 -29.05
C LEU A 146 22.12 -11.61 -29.26
N ASP A 147 23.21 -11.42 -28.52
CA ASP A 147 24.52 -11.98 -28.87
C ASP A 147 24.93 -13.17 -27.99
N SER A 148 24.35 -13.30 -26.77
CA SER A 148 24.82 -14.31 -25.82
C SER A 148 24.19 -15.68 -26.06
N GLN A 149 25.02 -16.74 -25.97
CA GLN A 149 24.55 -18.14 -25.92
C GLN A 149 23.61 -18.39 -24.72
N MET A 150 23.85 -17.72 -23.57
CA MET A 150 23.01 -17.84 -22.38
C MET A 150 21.55 -17.41 -22.62
N ALA A 151 21.31 -16.59 -23.62
CA ALA A 151 19.97 -16.08 -23.98
C ALA A 151 19.26 -16.95 -25.04
N ALA A 152 19.80 -18.09 -25.42
CA ALA A 152 19.20 -18.92 -26.51
C ALA A 152 17.75 -19.31 -26.21
N GLN A 153 17.47 -19.72 -24.96
CA GLN A 153 16.12 -20.05 -24.51
C GLN A 153 15.20 -18.81 -24.48
N ALA A 154 15.71 -17.64 -24.09
CA ALA A 154 14.94 -16.40 -24.10
C ALA A 154 14.55 -15.98 -25.53
N ARG A 155 15.47 -16.11 -26.50
CA ARG A 155 15.18 -15.89 -27.92
C ARG A 155 14.12 -16.86 -28.44
N GLY A 156 14.23 -18.16 -28.09
CA GLY A 156 13.23 -19.17 -28.43
C GLY A 156 11.85 -18.80 -27.90
N TYR A 157 11.78 -18.48 -26.61
CA TYR A 157 10.55 -18.06 -25.95
C TYR A 157 9.91 -16.81 -26.60
N LEU A 158 10.70 -15.77 -26.90
CA LEU A 158 10.17 -14.57 -27.54
C LEU A 158 9.66 -14.87 -28.96
N LYS A 159 10.35 -15.75 -29.69
CA LYS A 159 9.90 -16.21 -31.02
C LYS A 159 8.59 -16.99 -30.92
N GLU A 160 8.45 -17.92 -29.99
CA GLU A 160 7.21 -18.68 -29.72
C GLU A 160 6.06 -17.78 -29.35
N ARG A 161 6.33 -16.70 -28.59
CA ARG A 161 5.35 -15.65 -28.25
C ARG A 161 5.09 -14.66 -29.39
N GLY A 162 5.65 -14.89 -30.59
CA GLY A 162 5.39 -14.09 -31.77
C GLY A 162 6.09 -12.73 -31.84
N PHE A 163 7.08 -12.45 -30.97
CA PHE A 163 7.82 -11.18 -31.04
C PHE A 163 8.71 -11.10 -32.27
N THR A 164 8.59 -9.99 -33.01
CA THR A 164 9.47 -9.70 -34.17
C THR A 164 10.79 -9.07 -33.74
N ALA A 165 11.81 -9.19 -34.58
CA ALA A 165 13.12 -8.57 -34.32
C ALA A 165 13.00 -7.04 -34.20
N GLU A 166 12.12 -6.43 -35.02
CA GLU A 166 11.84 -4.99 -34.98
C GLU A 166 11.27 -4.54 -33.63
N THR A 167 10.32 -5.32 -33.07
CA THR A 167 9.71 -5.02 -31.75
C THR A 167 10.75 -5.18 -30.65
N ILE A 168 11.55 -6.26 -30.68
CA ILE A 168 12.64 -6.49 -29.75
C ILE A 168 13.63 -5.31 -29.75
N ALA A 169 14.01 -4.84 -30.95
CA ALA A 169 14.93 -3.72 -31.10
C ALA A 169 14.31 -2.38 -30.69
N LYS A 170 13.06 -2.10 -31.09
CA LYS A 170 12.33 -0.86 -30.78
C LYS A 170 12.19 -0.65 -29.26
N PHE A 171 11.80 -1.70 -28.55
CA PHE A 171 11.59 -1.65 -27.10
C PHE A 171 12.84 -2.04 -26.30
N LYS A 172 13.95 -2.38 -26.99
CA LYS A 172 15.21 -2.85 -26.37
C LYS A 172 14.99 -3.98 -25.36
N ILE A 173 14.12 -4.93 -25.70
CA ILE A 173 13.91 -6.12 -24.89
C ILE A 173 15.26 -6.81 -24.67
N GLY A 174 15.54 -7.24 -23.45
CA GLY A 174 16.82 -7.78 -23.04
C GLY A 174 16.69 -9.11 -22.33
N PHE A 175 17.83 -9.59 -21.81
CA PHE A 175 17.89 -10.80 -21.00
C PHE A 175 18.83 -10.63 -19.82
N ALA A 176 18.38 -11.00 -18.64
CA ALA A 176 19.17 -11.11 -17.42
C ALA A 176 19.48 -12.59 -17.14
N PRO A 177 20.75 -13.02 -17.17
CA PRO A 177 21.14 -14.39 -16.85
C PRO A 177 20.83 -14.78 -15.41
N HIS A 178 21.00 -16.07 -15.09
CA HIS A 178 20.79 -16.59 -13.74
C HIS A 178 21.75 -15.96 -12.72
N ASP A 179 23.00 -15.72 -13.12
CA ASP A 179 24.04 -15.19 -12.27
C ASP A 179 23.80 -13.73 -11.87
N GLY A 180 23.63 -13.49 -10.56
CA GLY A 180 23.50 -12.15 -9.99
C GLY A 180 24.75 -11.28 -10.07
N GLN A 181 25.91 -11.84 -10.39
CA GLN A 181 27.16 -11.12 -10.57
C GLN A 181 27.43 -10.70 -12.02
N TRP A 182 26.69 -11.28 -12.97
CA TRP A 182 26.94 -11.06 -14.40
C TRP A 182 26.97 -9.58 -14.79
N LEU A 183 25.94 -8.81 -14.40
CA LEU A 183 25.87 -7.37 -14.71
C LEU A 183 26.86 -6.56 -13.87
N LEU A 184 27.03 -6.90 -12.59
CA LEU A 184 27.94 -6.19 -11.69
C LEU A 184 29.39 -6.31 -12.15
N ASN A 185 29.82 -7.48 -12.64
CA ASN A 185 31.14 -7.69 -13.20
C ASN A 185 31.40 -6.81 -14.43
N ARG A 186 30.37 -6.55 -15.26
CA ARG A 186 30.44 -5.67 -16.43
C ARG A 186 30.41 -4.18 -16.06
N ALA A 187 29.88 -3.83 -14.88
CA ALA A 187 29.84 -2.48 -14.35
C ALA A 187 31.19 -2.03 -13.74
N ARG A 188 32.08 -2.99 -13.41
CA ARG A 188 33.38 -2.68 -12.80
C ARG A 188 34.19 -1.69 -13.64
N GLY A 189 34.68 -0.65 -13.01
CA GLY A 189 35.43 0.44 -13.66
C GLY A 189 34.58 1.43 -14.44
N LYS A 190 33.25 1.24 -14.51
CA LYS A 190 32.30 2.18 -15.14
C LYS A 190 31.43 2.89 -14.11
N PHE A 191 30.89 2.13 -13.15
CA PHE A 191 29.98 2.62 -12.13
C PHE A 191 30.37 2.10 -10.75
N THR A 192 30.13 2.91 -9.74
CA THR A 192 30.32 2.53 -8.33
C THR A 192 29.14 1.67 -7.84
N PRO A 193 29.35 0.84 -6.81
CA PRO A 193 28.24 0.10 -6.19
C PRO A 193 27.10 1.01 -5.72
N GLN A 194 27.41 2.21 -5.24
CA GLN A 194 26.42 3.20 -4.79
C GLN A 194 25.54 3.70 -5.96
N GLN A 195 26.13 3.94 -7.13
CA GLN A 195 25.38 4.33 -8.33
C GLN A 195 24.46 3.22 -8.81
N LEU A 196 24.92 1.96 -8.78
CA LEU A 196 24.11 0.78 -9.12
C LEU A 196 22.97 0.56 -8.13
N GLU A 197 23.20 0.80 -6.84
CA GLU A 197 22.18 0.71 -5.78
C GLU A 197 21.14 1.84 -5.90
N ALA A 198 21.58 3.07 -6.15
CA ALA A 198 20.68 4.22 -6.39
C ALA A 198 19.77 3.99 -7.61
N ALA A 199 20.30 3.36 -8.66
CA ALA A 199 19.53 2.95 -9.85
C ALA A 199 18.64 1.72 -9.59
N LYS A 200 18.65 1.14 -8.39
CA LYS A 200 17.92 -0.09 -8.02
C LYS A 200 18.28 -1.32 -8.88
N ILE A 201 19.43 -1.29 -9.50
CA ILE A 201 20.02 -2.43 -10.25
C ILE A 201 20.73 -3.39 -9.31
N ALA A 202 21.49 -2.88 -8.34
CA ALA A 202 22.17 -3.68 -7.32
C ALA A 202 21.45 -3.59 -5.97
N ARG A 203 21.54 -4.68 -5.21
CA ARG A 203 21.13 -4.76 -3.80
C ARG A 203 22.26 -5.37 -2.98
N ARG A 204 22.35 -4.98 -1.72
CA ARG A 204 23.24 -5.62 -0.74
C ARG A 204 22.73 -7.02 -0.42
N SER A 205 23.65 -7.94 -0.21
CA SER A 205 23.33 -9.28 0.29
C SER A 205 23.03 -9.20 1.79
N GLU A 206 22.00 -9.89 2.22
CA GLU A 206 21.67 -10.02 3.66
C GLU A 206 22.68 -10.92 4.38
N GLU A 207 23.41 -11.79 3.65
CA GLU A 207 24.39 -12.75 4.19
C GLU A 207 25.83 -12.24 4.19
N GLY A 208 26.11 -10.97 3.81
CA GLY A 208 27.48 -10.42 3.77
C GLY A 208 27.60 -9.06 3.07
N ASP A 209 28.82 -8.49 3.06
CA ASP A 209 29.11 -7.17 2.49
C ASP A 209 29.08 -7.08 0.95
N GLY A 210 28.52 -8.09 0.28
CA GLY A 210 28.48 -8.16 -1.19
C GLY A 210 27.23 -7.53 -1.80
N TYR A 211 27.35 -7.18 -3.09
CA TYR A 211 26.21 -6.76 -3.91
C TYR A 211 25.84 -7.85 -4.91
N TYR A 212 24.55 -7.91 -5.26
CA TYR A 212 24.04 -8.73 -6.37
C TYR A 212 23.08 -7.91 -7.26
N CYS A 213 22.98 -8.27 -8.53
CA CYS A 213 21.99 -7.68 -9.42
C CYS A 213 20.59 -8.14 -9.02
N PHE A 214 19.69 -7.18 -8.82
CA PHE A 214 18.27 -7.49 -8.52
C PHE A 214 17.62 -8.27 -9.67
N PHE A 215 17.89 -7.85 -10.90
CA PHE A 215 17.40 -8.51 -12.12
C PHE A 215 18.34 -9.65 -12.50
N ARG A 216 17.96 -10.87 -12.15
CA ARG A 216 18.71 -12.12 -12.32
C ARG A 216 17.74 -13.29 -12.55
N GLN A 217 18.19 -14.54 -12.52
CA GLN A 217 17.38 -15.77 -12.55
C GLN A 217 16.69 -16.02 -13.90
N ASN A 218 17.39 -15.81 -15.01
CA ASN A 218 16.91 -16.11 -16.36
C ASN A 218 15.59 -15.39 -16.71
N ARG A 219 15.63 -14.06 -16.71
CA ARG A 219 14.48 -13.21 -16.98
C ARG A 219 14.62 -12.44 -18.29
N VAL A 220 13.52 -12.39 -19.03
CA VAL A 220 13.37 -11.43 -20.12
C VAL A 220 13.18 -10.04 -19.50
N MET A 221 14.02 -9.09 -19.93
CA MET A 221 14.06 -7.73 -19.42
C MET A 221 13.30 -6.80 -20.35
N ILE A 222 12.40 -6.00 -19.76
CA ILE A 222 11.56 -5.05 -20.48
C ILE A 222 11.85 -3.66 -19.88
N PRO A 223 12.57 -2.77 -20.60
CA PRO A 223 12.86 -1.44 -20.12
C PRO A 223 11.58 -0.61 -19.94
N ILE A 224 11.48 0.06 -18.79
CA ILE A 224 10.41 1.03 -18.50
C ILE A 224 10.98 2.43 -18.73
N ARG A 225 10.32 3.24 -19.57
CA ARG A 225 10.79 4.56 -19.98
C ARG A 225 9.86 5.66 -19.53
N ASN A 226 10.45 6.82 -19.20
CA ASN A 226 9.67 8.01 -18.93
C ASN A 226 9.19 8.68 -20.23
N GLU A 227 8.41 9.77 -20.12
CA GLU A 227 7.85 10.51 -21.26
C GLU A 227 8.89 11.04 -22.25
N LYS A 228 10.16 11.15 -21.83
CA LYS A 228 11.29 11.58 -22.67
C LYS A 228 12.02 10.40 -23.33
N GLY A 229 11.50 9.18 -23.18
CA GLY A 229 12.10 7.95 -23.71
C GLY A 229 13.33 7.46 -22.96
N ARG A 230 13.68 8.04 -21.79
CA ARG A 230 14.81 7.60 -20.97
C ARG A 230 14.40 6.41 -20.11
N CYS A 231 15.22 5.36 -20.08
CA CYS A 231 15.03 4.22 -19.19
C CYS A 231 15.07 4.70 -17.72
N VAL A 232 14.07 4.32 -16.94
CA VAL A 232 13.92 4.69 -15.52
C VAL A 232 13.81 3.46 -14.62
N SER A 233 13.48 2.28 -15.20
CA SER A 233 13.40 1.01 -14.48
C SER A 233 13.24 -0.15 -15.46
N PHE A 234 12.97 -1.35 -14.95
CA PHE A 234 12.70 -2.54 -15.75
C PHE A 234 11.55 -3.34 -15.15
N GLY A 235 10.74 -3.93 -16.04
CA GLY A 235 9.98 -5.11 -15.79
C GLY A 235 10.78 -6.36 -16.16
N ALA A 236 10.60 -7.47 -15.47
CA ALA A 236 11.35 -8.68 -15.76
C ALA A 236 10.47 -9.93 -15.61
N ARG A 237 10.35 -10.70 -16.71
CA ARG A 237 9.56 -11.92 -16.77
C ARG A 237 10.45 -13.15 -16.65
N LEU A 238 10.15 -14.03 -15.73
CA LEU A 238 10.82 -15.32 -15.58
C LEU A 238 10.54 -16.20 -16.80
N LEU A 239 11.59 -16.82 -17.38
CA LEU A 239 11.42 -17.79 -18.45
C LEU A 239 10.67 -19.04 -17.96
N PRO A 240 9.83 -19.66 -18.79
CA PRO A 240 9.21 -20.96 -18.50
C PRO A 240 10.27 -22.04 -18.21
N GLY A 241 9.93 -22.96 -17.29
CA GLY A 241 10.82 -24.03 -16.86
C GLY A 241 11.77 -23.67 -15.72
N PHE A 242 11.85 -22.40 -15.32
CA PHE A 242 12.58 -21.98 -14.12
C PHE A 242 11.59 -21.68 -12.99
N GLN A 243 12.00 -22.02 -11.76
CA GLN A 243 11.28 -21.70 -10.53
C GLN A 243 12.11 -20.75 -9.68
N THR A 244 11.44 -19.87 -8.97
CA THR A 244 12.05 -18.90 -8.05
C THR A 244 11.02 -18.50 -6.99
N ASP A 245 11.48 -18.08 -5.82
CA ASP A 245 10.63 -17.54 -4.76
C ASP A 245 10.02 -16.19 -5.13
N SER A 246 10.59 -15.50 -6.12
CA SER A 246 10.05 -14.27 -6.69
C SER A 246 9.10 -14.57 -7.85
N GLY A 247 7.97 -13.88 -7.92
CA GLY A 247 6.90 -14.15 -8.88
C GLY A 247 7.29 -14.21 -10.35
N LYS A 248 6.35 -14.66 -11.21
CA LYS A 248 6.49 -14.76 -12.67
C LYS A 248 6.97 -13.44 -13.31
N TYR A 249 6.41 -12.31 -12.87
CA TYR A 249 6.86 -10.95 -13.18
C TYR A 249 7.40 -10.28 -11.93
N ILE A 250 8.52 -9.57 -12.05
CA ILE A 250 9.02 -8.62 -11.04
C ILE A 250 9.21 -7.26 -11.69
N ASN A 251 8.92 -6.22 -10.94
CA ASN A 251 9.14 -4.83 -11.34
C ASN A 251 10.24 -4.22 -10.48
N GLY A 252 10.99 -3.30 -11.04
CA GLY A 252 11.97 -2.52 -10.28
C GLY A 252 11.29 -1.71 -9.17
N PHE A 253 12.06 -1.38 -8.16
CA PHE A 253 11.62 -0.55 -7.04
C PHE A 253 11.51 0.91 -7.45
N ASP A 254 10.67 1.64 -6.76
CA ASP A 254 10.62 3.10 -6.89
C ASP A 254 11.99 3.71 -6.54
N SER A 255 12.33 4.80 -7.21
CA SER A 255 13.60 5.50 -7.07
C SER A 255 13.41 7.01 -7.34
N ASP A 256 14.46 7.81 -7.21
CA ASP A 256 14.39 9.24 -7.51
C ASP A 256 14.01 9.59 -8.96
N VAL A 257 14.05 8.59 -9.87
CA VAL A 257 13.71 8.75 -11.28
C VAL A 257 12.51 7.91 -11.73
N TYR A 258 11.99 7.03 -10.88
CA TYR A 258 10.90 6.09 -11.19
C TYR A 258 9.89 6.00 -10.05
N SER A 259 8.61 6.14 -10.38
CA SER A 259 7.49 5.86 -9.49
C SER A 259 6.42 5.07 -10.27
N LYS A 260 6.10 3.87 -9.78
CA LYS A 260 5.09 2.99 -10.40
C LYS A 260 3.71 3.65 -10.48
N SER A 261 3.31 4.35 -9.43
CA SER A 261 2.01 5.00 -9.35
C SER A 261 1.84 6.19 -10.29
N ASN A 262 2.94 6.69 -10.88
CA ASN A 262 2.93 7.88 -11.72
C ASN A 262 3.26 7.59 -13.19
N LEU A 263 3.70 6.37 -13.53
CA LEU A 263 4.22 6.07 -14.85
C LEU A 263 3.35 5.03 -15.55
N LEU A 264 3.01 5.30 -16.82
CA LEU A 264 2.35 4.37 -17.73
C LEU A 264 3.40 3.75 -18.66
N PHE A 265 3.46 2.43 -18.70
CA PHE A 265 4.37 1.70 -19.59
C PHE A 265 4.00 1.95 -21.05
N GLY A 266 5.01 2.19 -21.89
CA GLY A 266 4.82 2.43 -23.32
C GLY A 266 4.28 3.83 -23.67
N PHE A 267 4.08 4.73 -22.68
CA PHE A 267 3.53 6.05 -22.96
C PHE A 267 4.44 6.91 -23.82
N ASP A 268 5.76 6.78 -23.71
CA ASP A 268 6.74 7.45 -24.57
C ASP A 268 6.54 7.10 -26.06
N ALA A 269 6.24 5.83 -26.33
CA ALA A 269 5.98 5.32 -27.69
C ALA A 269 4.55 5.57 -28.17
N ALA A 270 3.58 5.70 -27.24
CA ALA A 270 2.16 5.84 -27.54
C ALA A 270 1.67 7.30 -27.65
N ARG A 271 2.37 8.25 -27.02
CA ARG A 271 1.92 9.62 -26.82
C ARG A 271 1.45 10.31 -28.10
N ASP A 272 2.19 10.22 -29.17
CA ASP A 272 1.87 10.90 -30.43
C ASP A 272 0.66 10.25 -31.13
N ALA A 273 0.54 8.91 -31.03
CA ALA A 273 -0.63 8.18 -31.53
C ALA A 273 -1.89 8.52 -30.72
N ILE A 274 -1.78 8.57 -29.38
CA ILE A 274 -2.86 8.98 -28.49
C ILE A 274 -3.34 10.40 -28.83
N ARG A 275 -2.40 11.35 -29.00
CA ARG A 275 -2.73 12.73 -29.33
C ARG A 275 -3.42 12.85 -30.70
N LYS A 276 -2.98 12.04 -31.68
CA LYS A 276 -3.56 12.06 -33.04
C LYS A 276 -4.95 11.44 -33.09
N SER A 277 -5.18 10.33 -32.36
CA SER A 277 -6.48 9.63 -32.32
C SER A 277 -7.40 10.17 -31.22
N GLU A 278 -6.89 11.02 -30.33
CA GLU A 278 -7.57 11.45 -29.08
C GLU A 278 -8.07 10.28 -28.21
N THR A 279 -7.54 9.06 -28.46
CA THR A 279 -7.95 7.83 -27.80
C THR A 279 -6.73 7.14 -27.22
N ALA A 280 -6.78 6.80 -25.92
CA ALA A 280 -5.81 5.93 -25.28
C ALA A 280 -6.46 4.57 -24.95
N ILE A 281 -5.69 3.51 -25.09
CA ILE A 281 -6.09 2.14 -24.71
C ILE A 281 -5.22 1.76 -23.52
N LEU A 282 -5.85 1.39 -22.42
CA LEU A 282 -5.17 1.01 -21.18
C LEU A 282 -5.31 -0.49 -20.95
N VAL A 283 -4.18 -1.15 -20.79
CA VAL A 283 -4.07 -2.61 -20.55
C VAL A 283 -3.30 -2.91 -19.25
N GLU A 284 -3.30 -4.18 -18.81
CA GLU A 284 -2.68 -4.56 -17.54
C GLU A 284 -1.20 -4.92 -17.65
N GLY A 285 -0.81 -5.62 -18.71
CA GLY A 285 0.50 -6.25 -18.82
C GLY A 285 1.44 -5.63 -19.84
N TYR A 286 2.68 -6.12 -19.83
CA TYR A 286 3.72 -5.69 -20.77
C TYR A 286 3.47 -6.22 -22.19
N THR A 287 3.10 -7.49 -22.31
CA THR A 287 2.78 -8.13 -23.60
C THR A 287 1.63 -7.44 -24.30
N ASP A 288 0.62 -7.04 -23.51
CA ASP A 288 -0.61 -6.39 -23.99
C ASP A 288 -0.36 -4.97 -24.52
N VAL A 289 0.80 -4.39 -24.22
CA VAL A 289 1.29 -3.16 -24.86
C VAL A 289 2.18 -3.50 -26.05
N LEU A 290 3.15 -4.39 -25.89
CA LEU A 290 4.20 -4.62 -26.87
C LEU A 290 3.65 -5.26 -28.17
N ILE A 291 2.73 -6.21 -28.05
CA ILE A 291 2.14 -6.89 -29.23
C ILE A 291 1.21 -5.97 -30.01
N PRO A 292 0.25 -5.21 -29.43
CA PRO A 292 -0.49 -4.21 -30.20
C PRO A 292 0.41 -3.20 -30.93
N HIS A 293 1.49 -2.73 -30.28
CA HIS A 293 2.45 -1.85 -30.95
C HIS A 293 3.13 -2.52 -32.14
N GLN A 294 3.40 -3.84 -32.08
CA GLN A 294 3.93 -4.65 -33.19
C GLN A 294 2.95 -4.69 -34.37
N PHE A 295 1.66 -4.81 -34.09
CA PHE A 295 0.58 -4.81 -35.07
C PHE A 295 0.16 -3.41 -35.54
N GLY A 296 0.87 -2.35 -35.14
CA GLY A 296 0.58 -0.98 -35.56
C GLY A 296 -0.60 -0.31 -34.81
N VAL A 297 -1.08 -0.90 -33.69
CA VAL A 297 -2.00 -0.26 -32.76
C VAL A 297 -1.17 0.39 -31.65
N THR A 298 -0.73 1.63 -31.89
CA THR A 298 0.34 2.25 -31.12
C THR A 298 -0.15 3.20 -30.01
N ASN A 299 -1.46 3.38 -29.86
CA ASN A 299 -2.05 4.19 -28.78
C ASN A 299 -2.40 3.38 -27.52
N VAL A 300 -1.65 2.29 -27.27
CA VAL A 300 -1.81 1.39 -26.14
C VAL A 300 -0.74 1.68 -25.08
N VAL A 301 -1.16 1.73 -23.81
CA VAL A 301 -0.31 1.93 -22.64
C VAL A 301 -0.70 0.96 -21.53
N GLY A 302 0.23 0.63 -20.61
CA GLY A 302 0.00 -0.34 -19.55
C GLY A 302 0.24 0.21 -18.16
N VAL A 303 -0.51 -0.30 -17.17
CA VAL A 303 -0.27 -0.02 -15.72
C VAL A 303 0.77 -0.98 -15.13
N CYS A 304 0.97 -2.14 -15.73
CA CYS A 304 2.04 -3.11 -15.48
C CYS A 304 2.30 -3.43 -13.98
N GLY A 305 1.25 -3.96 -13.32
CA GLY A 305 1.34 -4.44 -11.93
C GLY A 305 1.06 -3.39 -10.87
N THR A 306 0.38 -2.30 -11.24
CA THR A 306 -0.19 -1.35 -10.28
C THR A 306 -1.67 -1.11 -10.57
N ALA A 307 -2.44 -0.71 -9.57
CA ALA A 307 -3.78 -0.21 -9.82
C ALA A 307 -3.72 1.14 -10.58
N LEU A 308 -4.77 1.43 -11.35
CA LEU A 308 -4.90 2.73 -12.01
C LEU A 308 -5.06 3.85 -10.96
N THR A 309 -4.14 4.80 -10.98
CA THR A 309 -4.09 5.91 -10.01
C THR A 309 -4.64 7.21 -10.60
N GLN A 310 -4.95 8.20 -9.74
CA GLN A 310 -5.32 9.54 -10.18
C GLN A 310 -4.21 10.21 -11.02
N ALA A 311 -2.93 9.96 -10.74
CA ALA A 311 -1.82 10.50 -11.53
C ALA A 311 -1.82 9.96 -12.97
N HIS A 312 -2.17 8.68 -13.16
CA HIS A 312 -2.36 8.10 -14.50
C HIS A 312 -3.53 8.76 -15.23
N VAL A 313 -4.67 8.98 -14.53
CA VAL A 313 -5.85 9.71 -15.05
C VAL A 313 -5.46 11.11 -15.49
N ASP A 314 -4.80 11.88 -14.63
CA ASP A 314 -4.40 13.26 -14.87
C ASP A 314 -3.42 13.38 -16.03
N ARG A 315 -2.63 12.34 -16.28
CA ARG A 315 -1.73 12.27 -17.42
C ARG A 315 -2.50 12.00 -18.71
N LEU A 316 -3.34 10.97 -18.74
CA LEU A 316 -4.06 10.56 -19.94
C LEU A 316 -5.04 11.64 -20.44
N LYS A 317 -5.77 12.30 -19.54
CA LYS A 317 -6.74 13.35 -19.91
C LYS A 317 -6.12 14.58 -20.60
N ARG A 318 -4.80 14.77 -20.54
CA ARG A 318 -4.10 15.85 -21.26
C ARG A 318 -3.96 15.53 -22.75
N PHE A 319 -4.04 14.26 -23.14
CA PHE A 319 -3.73 13.79 -24.49
C PHE A 319 -4.92 13.08 -25.15
N ALA A 320 -5.84 12.52 -24.36
CA ALA A 320 -6.97 11.73 -24.84
C ALA A 320 -8.31 12.31 -24.38
N LYS A 321 -9.30 12.29 -25.27
CA LYS A 321 -10.73 12.53 -24.98
C LYS A 321 -11.48 11.24 -24.69
N ARG A 322 -10.96 10.10 -25.20
CA ARG A 322 -11.50 8.76 -24.98
C ARG A 322 -10.44 7.86 -24.35
N LEU A 323 -10.85 7.08 -23.38
CA LEU A 323 -10.05 6.03 -22.75
C LEU A 323 -10.79 4.71 -22.87
N VAL A 324 -10.15 3.71 -23.48
CA VAL A 324 -10.65 2.34 -23.55
C VAL A 324 -9.87 1.49 -22.55
N LEU A 325 -10.56 0.99 -21.53
CA LEU A 325 -10.01 0.04 -20.58
C LEU A 325 -10.18 -1.36 -21.14
N MET A 326 -9.09 -2.06 -21.31
CA MET A 326 -9.06 -3.45 -21.76
C MET A 326 -8.40 -4.26 -20.66
N PHE A 327 -9.22 -4.92 -19.87
CA PHE A 327 -8.80 -5.79 -18.78
C PHE A 327 -9.18 -7.23 -19.09
N ASP A 328 -8.52 -8.16 -18.39
CA ASP A 328 -8.87 -9.57 -18.47
C ASP A 328 -10.32 -9.79 -18.06
N GLY A 329 -11.03 -10.74 -18.68
CA GLY A 329 -12.46 -10.99 -18.41
C GLY A 329 -12.75 -11.56 -17.03
N ASP A 330 -11.72 -11.81 -16.23
CA ASP A 330 -11.83 -12.37 -14.89
C ASP A 330 -12.37 -11.38 -13.83
N GLU A 331 -12.61 -11.87 -12.61
CA GLU A 331 -13.13 -11.06 -11.49
C GLU A 331 -12.15 -9.94 -11.10
N ALA A 332 -10.83 -10.14 -11.24
CA ALA A 332 -9.81 -9.14 -10.91
C ALA A 332 -9.87 -7.98 -11.90
N GLY A 333 -9.98 -8.24 -13.21
CA GLY A 333 -10.16 -7.25 -14.26
C GLY A 333 -11.47 -6.47 -14.11
N GLN A 334 -12.58 -7.16 -13.74
CA GLN A 334 -13.85 -6.48 -13.44
C GLN A 334 -13.71 -5.51 -12.25
N ASN A 335 -13.03 -5.92 -11.20
CA ASN A 335 -12.76 -5.04 -10.03
C ASN A 335 -11.85 -3.87 -10.40
N ALA A 336 -10.87 -4.07 -11.29
CA ALA A 336 -10.01 -3.02 -11.80
C ALA A 336 -10.81 -2.00 -12.63
N ALA A 337 -11.72 -2.47 -13.50
CA ALA A 337 -12.63 -1.64 -14.28
C ALA A 337 -13.55 -0.80 -13.37
N GLU A 338 -14.06 -1.36 -12.27
CA GLU A 338 -14.90 -0.64 -11.30
C GLU A 338 -14.14 0.48 -10.60
N LYS A 339 -12.92 0.21 -10.13
CA LYS A 339 -12.05 1.24 -9.53
C LYS A 339 -11.70 2.33 -10.53
N ALA A 340 -11.41 1.94 -11.78
CA ALA A 340 -11.17 2.90 -12.85
C ALA A 340 -12.40 3.77 -13.10
N LEU A 341 -13.59 3.16 -13.17
CA LEU A 341 -14.85 3.90 -13.36
C LEU A 341 -15.04 4.94 -12.27
N ALA A 342 -14.82 4.61 -10.98
CA ALA A 342 -14.92 5.56 -9.89
C ALA A 342 -13.96 6.75 -10.05
N ASN A 343 -12.73 6.51 -10.50
CA ASN A 343 -11.72 7.55 -10.70
C ASN A 343 -12.03 8.47 -11.90
N PHE A 344 -12.59 7.92 -12.98
CA PHE A 344 -12.83 8.68 -14.20
C PHE A 344 -14.26 9.26 -14.32
N LEU A 345 -15.20 8.77 -13.52
CA LEU A 345 -16.62 9.13 -13.66
C LEU A 345 -16.86 10.64 -13.50
N SER A 346 -16.06 11.29 -12.65
CA SER A 346 -16.11 12.77 -12.48
C SER A 346 -15.31 13.55 -13.51
N GLU A 347 -14.48 12.87 -14.33
CA GLU A 347 -13.63 13.53 -15.30
C GLU A 347 -14.37 13.71 -16.64
N ASN A 348 -13.96 14.72 -17.41
CA ASN A 348 -14.52 14.97 -18.74
C ASN A 348 -13.79 14.13 -19.81
N ILE A 349 -13.95 12.80 -19.72
CA ILE A 349 -13.38 11.82 -20.63
C ILE A 349 -14.44 10.76 -20.99
N ASP A 350 -14.48 10.32 -22.25
CA ASP A 350 -15.31 9.19 -22.69
C ASP A 350 -14.61 7.89 -22.26
N LEU A 351 -15.06 7.33 -21.13
CA LEU A 351 -14.53 6.09 -20.59
C LEU A 351 -15.28 4.89 -21.13
N ARG A 352 -14.57 3.96 -21.74
CA ARG A 352 -15.09 2.72 -22.30
C ARG A 352 -14.41 1.51 -21.73
N VAL A 353 -15.10 0.37 -21.74
CA VAL A 353 -14.57 -0.94 -21.35
C VAL A 353 -14.71 -1.87 -22.54
N LEU A 354 -13.63 -2.59 -22.82
CA LEU A 354 -13.58 -3.65 -23.81
C LEU A 354 -13.16 -4.94 -23.11
N VAL A 355 -14.01 -5.97 -23.23
CA VAL A 355 -13.67 -7.35 -22.94
C VAL A 355 -13.62 -8.07 -24.27
N LEU A 356 -12.50 -8.69 -24.58
CA LEU A 356 -12.33 -9.38 -25.84
C LEU A 356 -13.15 -10.69 -25.86
N PRO A 357 -13.66 -11.09 -27.02
CA PRO A 357 -14.42 -12.33 -27.15
C PRO A 357 -13.59 -13.56 -26.73
N ASN A 358 -14.27 -14.55 -26.12
CA ASN A 358 -13.68 -15.81 -25.65
C ASN A 358 -12.60 -15.63 -24.56
N ASP A 359 -12.65 -14.54 -23.80
CA ASP A 359 -11.70 -14.19 -22.73
C ASP A 359 -10.23 -14.24 -23.19
N LEU A 360 -9.98 -13.92 -24.47
CA LEU A 360 -8.63 -13.88 -25.03
C LEU A 360 -7.87 -12.64 -24.54
N ASP A 361 -6.58 -12.84 -24.25
CA ASP A 361 -5.67 -11.73 -24.01
C ASP A 361 -5.47 -10.89 -25.29
N PRO A 362 -5.13 -9.59 -25.18
CA PRO A 362 -4.91 -8.72 -26.35
C PRO A 362 -3.93 -9.26 -27.38
N ASP A 363 -2.84 -9.92 -26.94
CA ASP A 363 -1.86 -10.52 -27.80
C ASP A 363 -2.43 -11.77 -28.53
N GLU A 364 -3.13 -12.64 -27.85
CA GLU A 364 -3.78 -13.82 -28.44
C GLU A 364 -4.83 -13.42 -29.48
N TYR A 365 -5.65 -12.41 -29.15
CA TYR A 365 -6.67 -11.92 -30.06
C TYR A 365 -6.07 -11.33 -31.35
N LEU A 366 -4.98 -10.55 -31.24
CA LEU A 366 -4.31 -9.94 -32.35
C LEU A 366 -3.68 -10.99 -33.28
N PHE A 367 -3.08 -12.05 -32.72
CA PHE A 367 -2.55 -13.16 -33.56
C PHE A 367 -3.64 -13.94 -34.27
N ALA A 368 -4.81 -14.11 -33.66
CA ALA A 368 -5.92 -14.84 -34.25
C ALA A 368 -6.71 -14.03 -35.29
N HIS A 369 -6.92 -12.74 -35.08
CA HIS A 369 -7.88 -11.93 -35.82
C HIS A 369 -7.26 -10.72 -36.56
N GLY A 370 -6.02 -10.34 -36.22
CA GLY A 370 -5.32 -9.24 -36.84
C GLY A 370 -5.74 -7.85 -36.30
N ALA A 371 -4.98 -6.82 -36.77
CA ALA A 371 -5.11 -5.46 -36.26
C ALA A 371 -6.43 -4.77 -36.62
N ASP A 372 -6.99 -5.05 -37.80
CA ASP A 372 -8.19 -4.36 -38.27
C ASP A 372 -9.44 -4.79 -37.45
N GLU A 373 -9.53 -6.11 -37.14
CA GLU A 373 -10.57 -6.62 -36.29
C GLU A 373 -10.42 -6.08 -34.84
N PHE A 374 -9.18 -6.06 -34.36
CA PHE A 374 -8.89 -5.50 -33.02
C PHE A 374 -9.31 -4.01 -32.92
N ARG A 375 -9.04 -3.21 -33.97
CA ARG A 375 -9.52 -1.81 -34.02
C ARG A 375 -11.05 -1.72 -34.02
N ARG A 376 -11.73 -2.61 -34.74
CA ARG A 376 -13.22 -2.66 -34.72
C ARG A 376 -13.74 -2.95 -33.32
N GLN A 377 -13.15 -3.87 -32.59
CA GLN A 377 -13.53 -4.14 -31.20
C GLN A 377 -13.33 -2.90 -30.31
N ILE A 378 -12.21 -2.20 -30.46
CA ILE A 378 -11.93 -0.95 -29.72
C ILE A 378 -13.00 0.11 -30.01
N ASP A 379 -13.41 0.27 -31.28
CA ASP A 379 -14.45 1.24 -31.68
C ASP A 379 -15.82 0.87 -31.11
N GLN A 380 -16.11 -0.42 -30.94
CA GLN A 380 -17.35 -0.97 -30.39
C GLN A 380 -17.35 -1.07 -28.86
N ALA A 381 -16.26 -0.70 -28.19
CA ALA A 381 -16.13 -0.78 -26.74
C ALA A 381 -17.32 -0.07 -26.06
N ALA A 382 -17.90 -0.74 -25.04
CA ALA A 382 -19.07 -0.24 -24.32
C ALA A 382 -18.71 0.96 -23.44
N GLU A 383 -19.64 1.91 -23.27
CA GLU A 383 -19.49 2.95 -22.25
C GLU A 383 -19.35 2.30 -20.87
N ALA A 384 -18.37 2.72 -20.08
CA ALA A 384 -18.01 2.04 -18.84
C ALA A 384 -19.17 1.99 -17.82
N TRP A 385 -20.02 3.02 -17.79
CA TRP A 385 -21.22 3.02 -16.97
C TRP A 385 -22.23 1.94 -17.41
N ASP A 386 -22.50 1.87 -18.71
CA ASP A 386 -23.45 0.90 -19.27
C ASP A 386 -22.90 -0.53 -19.13
N PHE A 387 -21.59 -0.73 -19.30
CA PHE A 387 -20.92 -2.01 -19.06
C PHE A 387 -21.15 -2.48 -17.61
N LYS A 388 -20.86 -1.61 -16.60
CA LYS A 388 -21.08 -1.94 -15.19
C LYS A 388 -22.53 -2.25 -14.90
N LEU A 389 -23.45 -1.42 -15.40
CA LEU A 389 -24.88 -1.64 -15.23
C LEU A 389 -25.34 -2.99 -15.83
N GLN A 390 -24.88 -3.31 -17.04
CA GLN A 390 -25.20 -4.57 -17.69
C GLN A 390 -24.62 -5.78 -16.92
N THR A 391 -23.41 -5.66 -16.37
CA THR A 391 -22.79 -6.68 -15.51
C THR A 391 -23.64 -6.94 -14.27
N GLU A 392 -24.11 -5.89 -13.59
CA GLU A 392 -24.98 -6.03 -12.42
C GLU A 392 -26.34 -6.65 -12.79
N ILE A 393 -26.91 -6.27 -13.94
CA ILE A 393 -28.14 -6.86 -14.45
C ILE A 393 -27.94 -8.33 -14.77
N SER A 394 -26.83 -8.71 -15.40
CA SER A 394 -26.53 -10.12 -15.71
C SER A 394 -26.32 -10.95 -14.45
N ARG A 395 -25.77 -10.37 -13.40
CA ARG A 395 -25.53 -11.03 -12.11
C ARG A 395 -26.80 -11.25 -11.28
N HIS A 396 -27.69 -10.26 -11.26
CA HIS A 396 -28.84 -10.22 -10.34
C HIS A 396 -30.19 -10.40 -11.03
N GLY A 397 -30.30 -10.14 -12.33
CA GLY A 397 -31.56 -10.07 -13.06
C GLY A 397 -32.30 -8.76 -12.82
N LEU A 398 -33.48 -8.61 -13.45
CA LEU A 398 -34.43 -7.51 -13.24
C LEU A 398 -35.88 -8.01 -13.05
N GLU A 399 -36.07 -9.31 -12.97
CA GLU A 399 -37.41 -9.92 -12.97
C GLU A 399 -38.11 -9.70 -11.61
N SER A 400 -37.36 -9.81 -10.51
CA SER A 400 -37.90 -9.63 -9.15
C SER A 400 -37.64 -8.24 -8.60
N ILE A 401 -38.45 -7.85 -7.62
CA ILE A 401 -38.26 -6.57 -6.88
C ILE A 401 -36.89 -6.57 -6.20
N ASP A 402 -36.50 -7.68 -5.58
CA ASP A 402 -35.22 -7.80 -4.87
C ASP A 402 -34.03 -7.75 -5.83
N ALA A 403 -34.17 -8.32 -7.03
CA ALA A 403 -33.13 -8.25 -8.06
C ALA A 403 -32.88 -6.79 -8.50
N ARG A 404 -33.95 -6.07 -8.82
CA ARG A 404 -33.87 -4.63 -9.16
C ARG A 404 -33.27 -3.80 -8.03
N HIS A 405 -33.66 -4.09 -6.79
CA HIS A 405 -33.12 -3.41 -5.62
C HIS A 405 -31.60 -3.63 -5.48
N ARG A 406 -31.11 -4.88 -5.68
CA ARG A 406 -29.65 -5.16 -5.64
C ARG A 406 -28.90 -4.41 -6.73
N VAL A 407 -29.38 -4.43 -7.99
CA VAL A 407 -28.77 -3.67 -9.09
C VAL A 407 -28.72 -2.19 -8.77
N LEU A 408 -29.83 -1.62 -8.32
CA LEU A 408 -29.92 -0.21 -7.94
C LEU A 408 -28.91 0.15 -6.84
N THR A 409 -28.86 -0.64 -5.77
CA THR A 409 -28.00 -0.41 -4.61
C THR A 409 -26.52 -0.43 -5.03
N SER A 410 -26.09 -1.45 -5.78
CA SER A 410 -24.70 -1.55 -6.28
C SER A 410 -24.31 -0.32 -7.10
N MET A 411 -25.18 0.12 -8.02
CA MET A 411 -24.90 1.29 -8.87
C MET A 411 -24.88 2.61 -8.09
N LEU A 412 -25.76 2.76 -7.09
CA LEU A 412 -25.79 3.95 -6.23
C LEU A 412 -24.62 4.01 -5.25
N GLU A 413 -24.14 2.87 -4.74
CA GLU A 413 -22.94 2.80 -3.92
C GLU A 413 -21.70 3.24 -4.70
N LEU A 414 -21.60 2.88 -5.99
CA LEU A 414 -20.54 3.38 -6.86
C LEU A 414 -20.59 4.91 -7.00
N LEU A 415 -21.79 5.47 -7.27
CA LEU A 415 -21.97 6.93 -7.39
C LEU A 415 -21.70 7.65 -6.07
N ALA A 416 -22.03 7.05 -4.94
CA ALA A 416 -21.77 7.63 -3.62
C ALA A 416 -20.27 7.82 -3.34
N LYS A 417 -19.41 6.97 -3.93
CA LYS A 417 -17.95 7.07 -3.84
C LYS A 417 -17.33 8.20 -4.68
N VAL A 418 -18.14 8.89 -5.52
CA VAL A 418 -17.67 9.94 -6.45
C VAL A 418 -18.30 11.30 -6.09
N PRO A 419 -17.82 11.99 -5.04
CA PRO A 419 -18.44 13.25 -4.57
C PRO A 419 -18.42 14.37 -5.61
N LYS A 420 -17.38 14.44 -6.44
CA LYS A 420 -17.21 15.46 -7.49
C LYS A 420 -18.29 15.42 -8.58
N LEU A 421 -19.02 14.30 -8.69
CA LEU A 421 -20.11 14.16 -9.65
C LEU A 421 -21.40 14.86 -9.19
N ARG A 422 -21.51 15.16 -7.89
CA ARG A 422 -22.74 15.68 -7.28
C ARG A 422 -23.20 16.99 -7.92
N GLY A 423 -24.47 16.99 -8.39
CA GLY A 423 -25.09 18.16 -9.01
C GLY A 423 -24.58 18.50 -10.40
N SER A 424 -23.80 17.62 -11.03
CA SER A 424 -23.36 17.79 -12.41
C SER A 424 -24.43 17.30 -13.42
N ALA A 425 -24.45 17.88 -14.62
CA ALA A 425 -25.30 17.38 -15.71
C ALA A 425 -25.01 15.91 -16.05
N LYS A 426 -23.77 15.44 -15.84
CA LYS A 426 -23.39 14.04 -16.03
C LYS A 426 -24.08 13.12 -15.02
N GLU A 427 -24.21 13.57 -13.75
CA GLU A 427 -24.98 12.84 -12.75
C GLU A 427 -26.45 12.70 -13.15
N ASP A 428 -27.08 13.79 -13.64
CA ASP A 428 -28.49 13.78 -14.06
C ASP A 428 -28.71 12.76 -15.19
N VAL A 429 -27.82 12.73 -16.18
CA VAL A 429 -27.89 11.77 -17.30
C VAL A 429 -27.76 10.33 -16.78
N ILE A 430 -26.85 10.09 -15.85
CA ILE A 430 -26.60 8.76 -15.25
C ILE A 430 -27.84 8.30 -14.45
N LEU A 431 -28.41 9.18 -13.61
CA LEU A 431 -29.60 8.86 -12.80
C LEU A 431 -30.83 8.58 -13.66
N ASN A 432 -31.05 9.36 -14.71
CA ASN A 432 -32.14 9.13 -15.66
C ASN A 432 -32.00 7.79 -16.38
N ARG A 433 -30.78 7.43 -16.80
CA ARG A 433 -30.47 6.14 -17.44
C ARG A 433 -30.69 4.98 -16.47
N LEU A 434 -30.25 5.10 -15.23
CA LEU A 434 -30.44 4.10 -14.19
C LEU A 434 -31.94 3.93 -13.85
N ALA A 435 -32.69 5.03 -13.70
CA ALA A 435 -34.13 5.03 -13.46
C ALA A 435 -34.88 4.26 -14.56
N SER A 436 -34.58 4.55 -15.83
CA SER A 436 -35.20 3.87 -16.97
C SER A 436 -34.93 2.36 -16.98
N ARG A 437 -33.72 1.94 -16.65
CA ARG A 437 -33.32 0.50 -16.64
C ARG A 437 -33.92 -0.26 -15.46
N THR A 438 -34.06 0.39 -14.29
CA THR A 438 -34.62 -0.24 -13.08
C THR A 438 -36.14 -0.10 -12.97
N LEU A 439 -36.79 0.57 -13.93
CA LEU A 439 -38.24 0.88 -13.95
C LEU A 439 -38.69 1.66 -12.72
N LEU A 440 -37.85 2.59 -12.26
CA LEU A 440 -38.13 3.53 -11.18
C LEU A 440 -38.22 4.94 -11.73
N THR A 441 -38.78 5.85 -10.96
CA THR A 441 -38.78 7.28 -11.31
C THR A 441 -37.47 7.93 -10.86
N GLU A 442 -36.95 8.88 -11.64
CA GLU A 442 -35.71 9.58 -11.36
C GLU A 442 -35.67 10.20 -9.94
N PRO A 443 -36.74 10.86 -9.43
CA PRO A 443 -36.75 11.41 -8.08
C PRO A 443 -36.50 10.35 -6.98
N VAL A 444 -37.01 9.12 -7.14
CA VAL A 444 -36.81 8.03 -6.22
C VAL A 444 -35.34 7.58 -6.25
N VAL A 445 -34.76 7.44 -7.43
CA VAL A 445 -33.34 7.07 -7.59
C VAL A 445 -32.43 8.13 -6.96
N ARG A 446 -32.73 9.42 -7.16
CA ARG A 446 -32.00 10.54 -6.57
C ARG A 446 -32.08 10.58 -5.05
N GLN A 447 -33.27 10.33 -4.50
CA GLN A 447 -33.45 10.22 -3.05
C GLN A 447 -32.59 9.08 -2.47
N ARG A 448 -32.60 7.92 -3.11
CA ARG A 448 -31.78 6.77 -2.68
C ARG A 448 -30.27 7.05 -2.78
N LEU A 449 -29.84 7.79 -3.80
CA LEU A 449 -28.45 8.25 -3.89
C LEU A 449 -28.09 9.18 -2.71
N ALA A 450 -28.98 10.08 -2.33
CA ALA A 450 -28.75 10.95 -1.18
C ALA A 450 -28.64 10.15 0.13
N GLU A 451 -29.49 9.11 0.31
CA GLU A 451 -29.42 8.18 1.44
C GLU A 451 -28.11 7.38 1.43
N ALA A 452 -27.67 6.84 0.29
CA ALA A 452 -26.41 6.12 0.12
C ALA A 452 -25.20 7.01 0.43
N ARG A 453 -25.18 8.25 -0.01
CA ARG A 453 -24.15 9.24 0.32
C ARG A 453 -24.12 9.56 1.82
N SER A 454 -25.29 9.71 2.45
CA SER A 454 -25.38 9.96 3.89
C SER A 454 -24.88 8.77 4.71
N ALA A 455 -25.22 7.55 4.29
CA ALA A 455 -24.71 6.32 4.90
C ALA A 455 -23.19 6.20 4.73
N HIS A 456 -22.68 6.53 3.55
CA HIS A 456 -21.24 6.49 3.27
C HIS A 456 -20.45 7.54 4.08
N SER A 457 -21.05 8.74 4.30
CA SER A 457 -20.44 9.78 5.12
C SER A 457 -20.50 9.50 6.63
N ASN A 458 -21.48 8.70 7.09
CA ASN A 458 -21.70 8.41 8.51
C ASN A 458 -21.09 7.09 8.98
N GLY A 459 -20.44 6.30 8.13
CA GLY A 459 -19.77 5.04 8.47
C GLY A 459 -20.69 3.93 9.01
N ALA A 460 -22.03 3.99 8.75
CA ALA A 460 -23.00 3.06 9.27
C ALA A 460 -23.50 2.10 8.19
N LEU A 461 -23.27 0.81 8.39
CA LEU A 461 -24.01 -0.28 7.72
C LEU A 461 -25.50 -0.22 8.14
N PRO A 462 -26.46 -0.46 7.24
CA PRO A 462 -27.86 -0.48 7.60
C PRO A 462 -28.20 -1.75 8.39
N ASN A 463 -28.32 -1.62 9.70
CA ASN A 463 -28.99 -2.64 10.53
C ASN A 463 -30.45 -2.25 10.67
N GLY A 464 -31.33 -3.09 10.13
CA GLY A 464 -32.75 -3.04 10.39
C GLY A 464 -33.07 -3.40 11.84
N ASN A 465 -33.92 -2.60 12.43
CA ASN A 465 -34.73 -2.66 13.62
C ASN A 465 -34.38 -1.61 14.69
N ARG A 466 -35.16 -0.54 14.66
CA ARG A 466 -35.40 0.28 15.86
C ARG A 466 -36.58 -0.32 16.63
N PRO A 467 -36.53 -0.27 17.96
CA PRO A 467 -37.67 0.26 18.70
C PRO A 467 -37.28 1.45 19.61
N ALA A 468 -38.35 2.14 19.99
CA ALA A 468 -38.50 3.45 20.50
C ALA A 468 -37.87 3.77 21.87
N ALA A 469 -37.74 5.08 22.06
CA ALA A 469 -37.41 5.92 23.19
C ALA A 469 -37.83 5.48 24.60
N SER A 470 -36.97 5.80 25.59
CA SER A 470 -37.41 6.37 26.87
C SER A 470 -36.27 7.06 27.65
N THR A 471 -36.37 8.38 27.85
CA THR A 471 -36.38 9.17 29.10
C THR A 471 -35.22 9.08 30.09
N GLN A 472 -34.56 10.21 30.20
CA GLN A 472 -33.84 10.88 31.31
C GLN A 472 -33.68 10.16 32.68
N LEU A 473 -32.46 10.34 33.27
CA LEU A 473 -32.31 10.91 34.64
C LEU A 473 -30.85 11.37 34.91
N ARG A 474 -30.77 12.46 35.73
CA ARG A 474 -29.59 13.27 36.08
C ARG A 474 -28.73 12.71 37.21
N GLY A 475 -27.44 12.97 37.16
CA GLY A 475 -26.46 13.53 38.12
C GLY A 475 -26.06 12.67 39.35
N PRO A 476 -25.06 13.05 40.17
CA PRO A 476 -24.28 14.29 40.24
C PRO A 476 -22.73 14.14 40.37
N GLU A 477 -22.07 15.30 40.45
CA GLU A 477 -20.65 15.61 40.64
C GLU A 477 -19.98 15.01 41.91
N THR A 478 -18.63 14.75 41.79
CA THR A 478 -17.68 15.14 42.89
C THR A 478 -16.23 15.19 42.39
N THR A 479 -15.66 16.37 42.48
CA THR A 479 -14.36 16.85 43.00
C THR A 479 -13.10 15.97 42.94
N GLY A 480 -12.15 16.41 42.19
CA GLY A 480 -10.78 16.82 42.39
C GLY A 480 -9.78 16.02 43.24
N ARG A 481 -8.62 15.75 42.63
CA ARG A 481 -7.32 16.00 43.31
C ARG A 481 -6.14 15.92 42.30
N LYS A 482 -5.35 16.98 42.28
CA LYS A 482 -4.04 17.07 41.66
C LYS A 482 -3.03 16.20 42.40
N MET A 483 -2.15 15.53 41.69
CA MET A 483 -0.80 15.23 42.18
C MET A 483 0.23 15.26 41.05
N SER A 484 1.36 15.82 41.38
CA SER A 484 2.53 16.24 40.65
C SER A 484 3.40 15.07 40.15
N ALA A 485 4.08 15.34 39.03
CA ALA A 485 5.13 14.50 38.42
C ALA A 485 6.44 14.55 39.25
N PRO A 486 7.32 13.56 39.04
CA PRO A 486 8.74 13.85 39.04
C PRO A 486 9.38 13.49 37.69
N ALA A 487 10.35 14.33 37.34
CA ALA A 487 11.22 14.21 36.14
C ALA A 487 12.28 13.12 36.35
N GLY A 488 12.60 12.43 35.27
CA GLY A 488 13.78 11.59 35.16
C GLY A 488 13.99 11.25 33.69
N ALA A 489 14.85 12.02 33.02
CA ALA A 489 15.25 11.79 31.64
C ALA A 489 16.32 10.70 31.57
N VAL A 490 16.08 9.65 30.82
CA VAL A 490 17.10 8.70 30.36
C VAL A 490 16.99 8.61 28.84
N GLY A 491 18.11 8.87 28.18
CA GLY A 491 18.20 9.00 26.73
C GLY A 491 18.04 7.68 25.96
N HIS A 492 17.36 7.77 24.86
CA HIS A 492 17.01 6.65 24.00
C HIS A 492 17.87 6.57 22.74
N LYS A 493 18.35 5.38 22.42
CA LYS A 493 18.93 5.07 21.09
C LYS A 493 17.80 4.72 20.13
N SER A 494 17.61 5.53 19.10
CA SER A 494 16.74 5.20 17.99
C SER A 494 17.37 4.14 17.11
N LEU A 495 16.72 3.00 16.98
CA LEU A 495 17.00 2.02 15.94
C LEU A 495 16.34 2.51 14.66
N ARG A 496 17.18 2.80 13.66
CA ARG A 496 16.71 3.14 12.32
C ARG A 496 16.20 1.88 11.64
N VAL A 497 14.92 1.84 11.38
CA VAL A 497 14.42 1.14 10.20
C VAL A 497 14.70 2.10 9.03
N ASP A 498 15.60 1.70 8.13
CA ASP A 498 16.07 2.56 7.04
C ASP A 498 14.89 3.11 6.24
N GLY A 499 14.75 4.44 6.31
CA GLY A 499 13.78 5.21 5.55
C GLY A 499 14.08 5.12 4.06
N ALA A 500 13.42 4.20 3.38
CA ALA A 500 13.32 4.23 1.94
C ALA A 500 12.17 5.14 1.54
N ALA A 501 12.50 6.25 0.90
CA ALA A 501 11.70 7.06 0.00
C ALA A 501 10.24 7.29 0.39
N ALA A 502 9.90 8.56 0.62
CA ALA A 502 8.54 9.08 0.64
C ALA A 502 7.76 8.65 -0.62
N ASN A 503 7.25 7.46 -0.60
CA ASN A 503 6.23 6.97 -1.50
C ASN A 503 4.92 7.01 -0.71
N ARG A 504 3.86 7.56 -1.29
CA ARG A 504 2.48 7.37 -0.82
C ARG A 504 2.18 5.88 -0.92
N SER A 505 2.74 5.11 -0.01
CA SER A 505 2.37 3.72 0.21
C SER A 505 0.89 3.75 0.57
N LEU A 506 0.06 3.12 -0.23
CA LEU A 506 -1.33 2.82 0.12
C LEU A 506 -1.29 2.27 1.54
N CYS A 507 -1.96 2.94 2.46
CA CYS A 507 -2.02 2.44 3.82
C CYS A 507 -2.66 1.05 3.78
N PHE A 508 -2.13 0.16 4.55
CA PHE A 508 -2.57 -1.22 4.73
C PHE A 508 -4.11 -1.37 4.80
N PHE A 509 -4.79 -0.42 5.45
CA PHE A 509 -6.25 -0.41 5.62
C PHE A 509 -7.02 0.29 4.47
N ASP A 510 -6.35 0.78 3.44
CA ASP A 510 -6.99 1.32 2.23
C ASP A 510 -7.53 0.18 1.33
N ARG A 511 -7.28 -1.08 1.71
CA ARG A 511 -7.81 -2.30 1.10
C ARG A 511 -8.65 -3.09 2.13
N PRO A 512 -9.58 -3.96 1.69
CA PRO A 512 -10.23 -4.91 2.59
C PRO A 512 -9.18 -5.79 3.27
N LEU A 513 -9.17 -5.77 4.61
CA LEU A 513 -8.24 -6.57 5.39
C LEU A 513 -8.52 -8.06 5.19
N SER A 514 -7.50 -8.82 4.83
CA SER A 514 -7.56 -10.28 4.83
C SER A 514 -7.87 -10.82 6.24
N LYS A 515 -8.24 -12.08 6.36
CA LYS A 515 -8.42 -12.72 7.68
C LYS A 515 -7.12 -12.65 8.50
N GLY A 516 -5.97 -12.85 7.85
CA GLY A 516 -4.65 -12.74 8.49
C GLY A 516 -4.34 -11.34 8.99
N ASP A 517 -4.57 -10.32 8.13
CA ASP A 517 -4.34 -8.93 8.50
C ASP A 517 -5.18 -8.50 9.72
N ARG A 518 -6.45 -8.94 9.80
CA ARG A 518 -7.32 -8.65 10.95
C ARG A 518 -6.80 -9.24 12.24
N MET A 519 -6.32 -10.49 12.21
CA MET A 519 -5.74 -11.17 13.37
C MET A 519 -4.49 -10.44 13.88
N GLU A 520 -3.63 -9.97 12.97
CA GLU A 520 -2.42 -9.22 13.31
C GLU A 520 -2.77 -7.85 13.91
N CYS A 521 -3.75 -7.14 13.34
CA CYS A 521 -4.25 -5.89 13.91
C CYS A 521 -4.90 -6.07 15.28
N GLU A 522 -5.72 -7.12 15.47
CA GLU A 522 -6.36 -7.39 16.77
C GLU A 522 -5.34 -7.61 17.89
N LEU A 523 -4.20 -8.25 17.57
CA LEU A 523 -3.13 -8.40 18.54
C LEU A 523 -2.44 -7.07 18.88
N LEU A 524 -2.16 -6.24 17.86
CA LEU A 524 -1.62 -4.89 18.07
C LEU A 524 -2.60 -3.98 18.84
N GLU A 525 -3.92 -4.13 18.64
CA GLU A 525 -4.95 -3.44 19.41
C GLU A 525 -4.87 -3.80 20.91
N VAL A 526 -4.59 -5.06 21.23
CA VAL A 526 -4.37 -5.51 22.63
C VAL A 526 -3.11 -4.88 23.20
N ILE A 527 -1.98 -4.89 22.47
CA ILE A 527 -0.71 -4.28 22.90
C ILE A 527 -0.88 -2.78 23.16
N PHE A 528 -1.58 -2.07 22.28
CA PHE A 528 -1.79 -0.61 22.43
C PHE A 528 -2.71 -0.27 23.59
N THR A 529 -3.62 -1.18 23.93
CA THR A 529 -4.55 -1.00 25.06
C THR A 529 -3.90 -1.32 26.40
N ASP A 530 -3.15 -2.42 26.45
CA ASP A 530 -2.43 -2.88 27.64
C ASP A 530 -1.02 -3.34 27.26
N PRO A 531 -0.04 -2.44 27.26
CA PRO A 531 1.34 -2.74 26.90
C PRO A 531 2.00 -3.85 27.75
N THR A 532 1.47 -4.12 28.94
CA THR A 532 2.02 -5.18 29.82
C THR A 532 1.79 -6.58 29.26
N THR A 533 0.87 -6.73 28.32
CA THR A 533 0.60 -7.98 27.61
C THR A 533 1.74 -8.41 26.67
N LEU A 534 2.64 -7.48 26.31
CA LEU A 534 3.70 -7.73 25.33
C LEU A 534 4.70 -8.81 25.80
N ASP A 535 5.00 -8.89 27.09
CA ASP A 535 5.84 -9.95 27.64
C ASP A 535 5.27 -11.36 27.43
N VAL A 536 3.94 -11.47 27.54
CA VAL A 536 3.23 -12.73 27.28
C VAL A 536 3.21 -13.03 25.80
N ILE A 537 2.94 -12.03 24.97
CA ILE A 537 2.88 -12.15 23.51
C ILE A 537 4.23 -12.62 22.95
N ARG A 538 5.34 -12.03 23.40
CA ARG A 538 6.70 -12.35 22.94
C ARG A 538 7.12 -13.80 23.21
N ARG A 539 6.61 -14.39 24.28
CA ARG A 539 6.87 -15.82 24.60
C ARG A 539 6.14 -16.77 23.65
N GLU A 540 5.10 -16.28 23.01
CA GLU A 540 4.16 -17.09 22.24
C GLU A 540 4.30 -16.95 20.73
N ILE A 541 4.67 -15.75 20.25
CA ILE A 541 4.84 -15.42 18.83
C ILE A 541 6.04 -14.48 18.65
N GLY A 542 6.69 -14.59 17.46
CA GLY A 542 7.72 -13.67 16.99
C GLY A 542 7.19 -12.74 15.91
N ASP A 543 8.02 -11.79 15.49
CA ASP A 543 7.71 -10.89 14.36
C ASP A 543 7.60 -11.65 13.04
N GLU A 544 8.31 -12.78 12.89
CA GLU A 544 8.24 -13.69 11.74
C GLU A 544 6.87 -14.36 11.56
N ASP A 545 6.03 -14.40 12.59
CA ASP A 545 4.67 -14.94 12.54
C ASP A 545 3.66 -13.98 11.91
N PHE A 546 4.06 -12.72 11.72
CA PHE A 546 3.28 -11.70 11.02
C PHE A 546 3.58 -11.75 9.51
N HIS A 547 2.55 -11.76 8.69
CA HIS A 547 2.66 -11.85 7.22
C HIS A 547 2.74 -10.48 6.56
N ASN A 548 2.07 -9.51 7.15
CA ASN A 548 2.03 -8.18 6.62
C ASN A 548 3.25 -7.38 7.07
N GLU A 549 3.98 -6.80 6.13
CA GLU A 549 5.21 -6.03 6.41
C GLU A 549 4.96 -4.82 7.34
N GLN A 550 3.81 -4.15 7.22
CA GLN A 550 3.51 -2.98 8.01
C GLN A 550 3.14 -3.34 9.46
N THR A 551 2.30 -4.35 9.69
CA THR A 551 1.97 -4.82 11.04
C THR A 551 3.18 -5.47 11.72
N ARG A 552 4.01 -6.20 10.95
CA ARG A 552 5.30 -6.74 11.42
C ARG A 552 6.23 -5.62 11.90
N ALA A 553 6.40 -4.56 11.09
CA ALA A 553 7.25 -3.44 11.46
C ALA A 553 6.79 -2.73 12.75
N VAL A 554 5.48 -2.63 12.96
CA VAL A 554 4.92 -2.08 14.21
C VAL A 554 5.21 -3.00 15.40
N LEU A 555 5.03 -4.32 15.24
CA LEU A 555 5.35 -5.29 16.29
C LEU A 555 6.84 -5.29 16.64
N GLN A 556 7.71 -5.19 15.63
CA GLN A 556 9.16 -5.06 15.82
C GLN A 556 9.50 -3.84 16.69
N VAL A 557 8.93 -2.68 16.39
CA VAL A 557 9.12 -1.47 17.22
C VAL A 557 8.66 -1.70 18.67
N CYS A 558 7.56 -2.44 18.87
CA CYS A 558 7.11 -2.78 20.22
C CYS A 558 8.13 -3.67 20.95
N PHE A 559 8.71 -4.67 20.27
CA PHE A 559 9.75 -5.53 20.84
C PHE A 559 11.06 -4.76 21.10
N ASP A 560 11.46 -3.89 20.18
CA ASP A 560 12.65 -3.07 20.32
C ASP A 560 12.55 -2.13 21.54
N LEU A 561 11.39 -1.53 21.79
CA LEU A 561 11.13 -0.73 22.99
C LEU A 561 11.24 -1.59 24.25
N LEU A 562 10.68 -2.80 24.25
CA LEU A 562 10.75 -3.72 25.38
C LEU A 562 12.20 -4.16 25.67
N ASP A 563 13.00 -4.41 24.65
CA ASP A 563 14.43 -4.77 24.78
C ASP A 563 15.29 -3.65 25.39
N HIS A 564 14.79 -2.40 25.36
CA HIS A 564 15.43 -1.26 25.99
C HIS A 564 14.79 -0.90 27.35
N ASP A 565 14.05 -1.84 27.98
CA ASP A 565 13.33 -1.64 29.24
C ASP A 565 12.27 -0.51 29.17
N GLU A 566 11.72 -0.25 27.98
CA GLU A 566 10.70 0.76 27.76
C GLU A 566 9.33 0.15 27.52
N THR A 567 8.34 0.63 28.24
CA THR A 567 6.95 0.24 28.01
C THR A 567 6.49 0.79 26.64
N PRO A 568 6.03 -0.05 25.70
CA PRO A 568 5.61 0.36 24.37
C PRO A 568 4.23 1.04 24.38
N THR A 569 4.15 2.22 24.99
CA THR A 569 2.93 3.04 24.93
C THR A 569 2.73 3.61 23.53
N PHE A 570 1.49 3.98 23.20
CA PHE A 570 1.17 4.57 21.90
C PHE A 570 2.09 5.77 21.58
N GLU A 571 2.36 6.63 22.56
CA GLU A 571 3.20 7.82 22.39
C GLU A 571 4.65 7.43 22.02
N ARG A 572 5.20 6.39 22.67
CA ARG A 572 6.57 5.91 22.41
C ARG A 572 6.68 5.21 21.07
N ILE A 573 5.69 4.37 20.73
CA ILE A 573 5.62 3.73 19.40
C ILE A 573 5.52 4.79 18.30
N ASN A 574 4.66 5.80 18.49
CA ASN A 574 4.51 6.90 17.51
C ASN A 574 5.79 7.75 17.39
N ALA A 575 6.53 7.91 18.48
CA ALA A 575 7.81 8.60 18.47
C ALA A 575 8.92 7.82 17.73
N ALA A 576 8.95 6.49 17.91
CA ALA A 576 9.95 5.61 17.32
C ALA A 576 9.76 5.40 15.80
N ILE A 577 8.54 5.57 15.30
CA ILE A 577 8.22 5.39 13.88
C ILE A 577 8.40 6.72 13.13
N GLU A 578 9.14 6.70 12.02
CA GLU A 578 9.29 7.86 11.11
C GLU A 578 8.44 7.72 9.83
N ASP A 579 8.17 6.50 9.41
CA ASP A 579 7.40 6.21 8.20
C ASP A 579 5.95 6.68 8.32
N LEU A 580 5.49 7.45 7.32
CA LEU A 580 4.17 8.07 7.31
C LEU A 580 3.03 7.03 7.21
N ALA A 581 3.26 5.93 6.48
CA ALA A 581 2.26 4.88 6.34
C ALA A 581 2.10 4.09 7.64
N LEU A 582 3.21 3.82 8.34
CA LEU A 582 3.18 3.18 9.66
C LEU A 582 2.55 4.10 10.72
N LYS A 583 2.79 5.41 10.68
CA LYS A 583 2.10 6.37 11.56
C LYS A 583 0.59 6.37 11.37
N ARG A 584 0.13 6.31 10.14
CA ARG A 584 -1.30 6.18 9.84
C ARG A 584 -1.85 4.85 10.35
N LEU A 585 -1.08 3.77 10.22
CA LEU A 585 -1.48 2.45 10.70
C LEU A 585 -1.64 2.43 12.23
N ILE A 586 -0.66 2.92 12.99
CA ILE A 586 -0.74 2.90 14.46
C ILE A 586 -1.88 3.76 15.01
N VAL A 587 -2.15 4.93 14.40
CA VAL A 587 -3.30 5.77 14.76
C VAL A 587 -4.61 5.01 14.50
N TRP A 588 -4.71 4.31 13.36
CA TRP A 588 -5.88 3.51 13.04
C TRP A 588 -6.07 2.34 14.02
N ILE A 589 -5.00 1.58 14.34
CA ILE A 589 -5.05 0.44 15.28
C ILE A 589 -5.52 0.90 16.65
N ASP A 590 -4.93 1.98 17.17
CA ASP A 590 -5.31 2.53 18.48
C ASP A 590 -6.77 2.93 18.54
N GLU A 591 -7.28 3.52 17.48
CA GLU A 591 -8.67 3.89 17.39
C GLU A 591 -9.61 2.69 17.27
N GLN A 592 -9.22 1.64 16.50
CA GLN A 592 -9.98 0.39 16.47
C GLN A 592 -10.05 -0.25 17.85
N ALA A 593 -8.96 -0.23 18.62
CA ALA A 593 -8.93 -0.73 20.00
C ALA A 593 -9.95 -0.03 20.90
N ARG A 594 -10.09 1.29 20.75
CA ARG A 594 -11.09 2.07 21.50
C ARG A 594 -12.52 1.79 21.05
N LEU A 595 -12.76 1.75 19.73
CA LEU A 595 -14.10 1.47 19.19
C LEU A 595 -14.61 0.08 19.58
N LYS A 596 -13.70 -0.90 19.69
CA LYS A 596 -14.01 -2.27 20.09
C LYS A 596 -14.08 -2.44 21.60
N GLU A 597 -13.83 -1.38 22.39
CA GLU A 597 -13.79 -1.39 23.85
C GLU A 597 -12.87 -2.48 24.41
N ILE A 598 -11.66 -2.64 23.80
CA ILE A 598 -10.70 -3.69 24.16
C ILE A 598 -10.31 -3.61 25.65
N ALA A 599 -10.15 -2.41 26.20
CA ALA A 599 -9.86 -2.18 27.61
C ALA A 599 -10.91 -2.80 28.54
N GLY A 600 -12.20 -2.73 28.19
CA GLY A 600 -13.29 -3.41 28.90
C GLY A 600 -13.14 -4.93 28.80
N LYS A 601 -12.92 -5.44 27.59
CA LYS A 601 -12.77 -6.89 27.34
C LYS A 601 -11.57 -7.51 28.05
N LEU A 602 -10.49 -6.77 28.25
CA LEU A 602 -9.32 -7.21 29.02
C LEU A 602 -9.62 -7.22 30.53
N LYS A 603 -10.49 -6.31 31.03
CA LYS A 603 -10.86 -6.23 32.46
C LYS A 603 -11.98 -7.20 32.84
N ASP A 604 -12.96 -7.44 31.95
CA ASP A 604 -14.13 -8.26 32.23
C ASP A 604 -13.82 -9.78 32.35
N ASN A 605 -12.61 -10.18 32.00
CA ASN A 605 -12.16 -11.57 32.05
C ASN A 605 -11.50 -11.98 33.39
N LEU A 606 -11.90 -11.39 34.51
CA LEU A 606 -11.44 -11.75 35.88
C LEU A 606 -11.90 -13.14 36.36
N MET A 607 -12.66 -13.89 35.58
CA MET A 607 -13.02 -15.29 35.86
C MET A 607 -12.11 -16.26 35.09
N ASN A 608 -10.79 -16.17 35.34
CA ASN A 608 -9.87 -17.20 34.83
C ASN A 608 -9.96 -18.48 35.69
N PRO A 609 -9.97 -19.67 35.07
CA PRO A 609 -9.75 -20.90 35.86
C PRO A 609 -8.39 -20.83 36.53
N VAL A 610 -8.34 -21.27 37.78
CA VAL A 610 -7.16 -21.27 38.65
C VAL A 610 -5.92 -21.77 37.87
N GLY A 611 -4.95 -20.86 37.62
CA GLY A 611 -3.66 -21.18 37.00
C GLY A 611 -3.33 -20.49 35.67
N ALA A 612 -4.20 -19.70 35.04
CA ALA A 612 -3.88 -18.97 33.81
C ALA A 612 -3.28 -17.58 34.15
N THR A 613 -2.09 -17.30 33.58
CA THR A 613 -1.32 -16.08 33.83
C THR A 613 -1.67 -14.92 32.91
N ALA A 614 -2.59 -15.10 31.94
CA ALA A 614 -2.95 -14.09 30.95
C ALA A 614 -4.48 -13.94 30.78
N PRO A 615 -4.98 -12.75 30.41
CA PRO A 615 -6.41 -12.52 30.16
C PRO A 615 -6.96 -13.47 29.06
N GLN A 616 -8.17 -13.98 29.25
CA GLN A 616 -8.79 -14.91 28.29
C GLN A 616 -8.91 -14.30 26.88
N TYR A 617 -9.22 -12.99 26.80
CA TYR A 617 -9.30 -12.29 25.52
C TYR A 617 -7.96 -12.30 24.76
N LEU A 618 -6.82 -12.08 25.45
CA LEU A 618 -5.49 -12.18 24.87
C LEU A 618 -5.22 -13.59 24.32
N MET A 619 -5.57 -14.62 25.09
CA MET A 619 -5.36 -16.00 24.67
C MET A 619 -6.19 -16.37 23.42
N LEU A 620 -7.44 -15.89 23.33
CA LEU A 620 -8.28 -16.06 22.15
C LEU A 620 -7.73 -15.32 20.91
N THR A 621 -7.10 -14.17 21.11
CA THR A 621 -6.46 -13.40 20.03
C THR A 621 -5.16 -14.06 19.54
N LEU A 622 -4.41 -14.70 20.42
CA LEU A 622 -3.16 -15.41 20.11
C LEU A 622 -3.38 -16.77 19.42
N GLU A 623 -4.46 -17.46 19.77
CA GLU A 623 -4.72 -18.84 19.29
C GLU A 623 -4.72 -18.98 17.75
N PRO A 624 -5.35 -18.08 16.95
CA PRO A 624 -5.31 -18.17 15.51
C PRO A 624 -3.90 -17.97 14.90
N LEU A 625 -3.09 -17.10 15.50
CA LEU A 625 -1.71 -16.85 15.05
C LEU A 625 -0.80 -18.05 15.36
N ARG A 626 -0.92 -18.64 16.55
CA ARG A 626 -0.25 -19.89 16.91
C ARG A 626 -0.61 -21.02 15.96
N PHE A 627 -1.89 -21.19 15.66
CA PHE A 627 -2.34 -22.23 14.73
C PHE A 627 -1.73 -22.05 13.34
N ARG A 628 -1.68 -20.81 12.83
CA ARG A 628 -1.06 -20.48 11.55
C ARG A 628 0.43 -20.79 11.52
N ARG A 629 1.17 -20.46 12.58
CA ARG A 629 2.58 -20.81 12.75
C ARG A 629 2.80 -22.32 12.74
N ASP A 630 2.01 -23.06 13.53
CA ASP A 630 2.11 -24.51 13.62
C ASP A 630 1.82 -25.18 12.25
N GLU A 631 0.88 -24.63 11.47
CA GLU A 631 0.56 -25.08 10.11
C GLU A 631 1.73 -24.85 9.14
N GLN A 632 2.36 -23.69 9.20
CA GLN A 632 3.54 -23.39 8.37
C GLN A 632 4.74 -24.26 8.73
N LEU A 633 5.00 -24.46 10.02
CA LEU A 633 6.06 -25.33 10.49
C LEU A 633 5.84 -26.77 10.02
N HIS A 634 4.59 -27.25 10.06
CA HIS A 634 4.20 -28.55 9.54
C HIS A 634 4.45 -28.66 8.02
N HIS A 635 4.06 -27.66 7.22
CA HIS A 635 4.33 -27.64 5.78
C HIS A 635 5.81 -27.60 5.44
N ARG A 636 6.62 -26.81 6.16
CA ARG A 636 8.08 -26.77 5.99
C ARG A 636 8.73 -28.10 6.33
N THR A 637 8.26 -28.77 7.37
CA THR A 637 8.79 -30.04 7.85
C THR A 637 8.43 -31.19 6.90
N THR A 638 7.18 -31.25 6.45
CA THR A 638 6.73 -32.25 5.46
C THR A 638 7.40 -32.06 4.10
N GLY A 639 7.60 -30.79 3.65
CA GLY A 639 8.34 -30.47 2.44
C GLY A 639 9.82 -30.91 2.50
N ARG A 640 10.50 -30.75 3.64
CA ARG A 640 11.87 -31.24 3.85
C ARG A 640 11.95 -32.77 3.84
N LEU A 641 10.97 -33.46 4.43
CA LEU A 641 10.91 -34.93 4.42
C LEU A 641 10.66 -35.50 3.01
N ALA A 642 9.88 -34.81 2.18
CA ALA A 642 9.60 -35.22 0.79
C ALA A 642 10.82 -35.07 -0.14
N GLN A 643 11.80 -34.25 0.23
CA GLN A 643 13.02 -34.00 -0.55
C GLN A 643 14.21 -34.90 -0.19
N GLN A 644 14.12 -35.79 0.81
CA GLN A 644 15.17 -36.71 1.18
C GLN A 644 14.98 -38.08 0.49
N PRO A 645 15.91 -38.51 -0.40
CA PRO A 645 15.75 -39.75 -1.18
C PRO A 645 15.82 -41.06 -0.38
N ASP A 646 16.31 -41.02 0.87
CA ASP A 646 16.65 -42.23 1.64
C ASP A 646 15.69 -42.56 2.79
N ALA A 647 14.48 -42.07 2.79
CA ALA A 647 13.48 -42.28 3.87
C ALA A 647 12.93 -43.71 3.99
N ARG A 648 13.51 -44.71 3.29
CA ARG A 648 13.07 -46.13 3.36
C ARG A 648 13.86 -47.03 4.30
N ALA A 649 14.95 -46.53 4.90
CA ALA A 649 15.78 -47.34 5.81
C ALA A 649 15.89 -46.68 7.19
N GLY A 650 15.04 -47.12 8.13
CA GLY A 650 15.18 -46.88 9.58
C GLY A 650 14.77 -45.47 10.05
N LEU A 651 13.58 -45.37 10.60
CA LEU A 651 13.08 -44.17 11.28
C LEU A 651 14.06 -43.70 12.37
N ASN A 652 14.84 -42.70 12.07
CA ASN A 652 15.70 -41.95 12.99
C ASN A 652 14.83 -41.27 14.06
N SER A 653 15.33 -41.07 15.28
CA SER A 653 14.58 -40.44 16.39
C SER A 653 13.91 -39.10 16.00
N ASN A 654 14.55 -38.34 15.10
CA ASN A 654 14.00 -37.08 14.55
C ASN A 654 12.78 -37.31 13.66
N ALA A 655 12.72 -38.35 12.85
CA ALA A 655 11.58 -38.67 12.00
C ALA A 655 10.36 -39.13 12.83
N LYS A 656 10.61 -39.79 13.97
CA LYS A 656 9.55 -40.19 14.91
C LYS A 656 8.96 -38.98 15.63
N ALA A 657 9.80 -38.05 16.10
CA ALA A 657 9.35 -36.80 16.70
C ALA A 657 8.53 -35.94 15.71
N LEU A 658 8.92 -35.90 14.43
CA LEU A 658 8.22 -35.21 13.37
C LEU A 658 6.87 -35.84 13.03
N LEU A 659 6.80 -37.19 13.09
CA LEU A 659 5.52 -37.91 12.90
C LEU A 659 4.55 -37.67 14.07
N GLU A 660 5.08 -37.61 15.30
CA GLU A 660 4.30 -37.28 16.50
C GLU A 660 3.75 -35.83 16.43
N GLN A 661 4.57 -34.86 15.99
CA GLN A 661 4.15 -33.47 15.75
C GLN A 661 3.08 -33.39 14.64
N ALA A 662 3.25 -34.12 13.53
CA ALA A 662 2.27 -34.18 12.44
C ALA A 662 0.94 -34.79 12.92
N THR A 663 0.98 -35.82 13.74
CA THR A 663 -0.21 -36.45 14.29
C THR A 663 -0.94 -35.54 15.27
N ALA A 664 -0.19 -34.82 16.13
CA ALA A 664 -0.74 -33.82 17.05
C ALA A 664 -1.43 -32.66 16.29
N PHE A 665 -0.81 -32.21 15.18
CA PHE A 665 -1.39 -31.19 14.31
C PHE A 665 -2.70 -31.64 13.67
N HIS A 666 -2.76 -32.84 13.12
CA HIS A 666 -3.99 -33.40 12.54
C HIS A 666 -5.09 -33.57 13.57
N THR A 667 -4.76 -33.96 14.79
CA THR A 667 -5.73 -34.07 15.90
C THR A 667 -6.30 -32.72 16.28
N LYS A 668 -5.46 -31.67 16.38
CA LYS A 668 -5.90 -30.28 16.61
C LYS A 668 -6.81 -29.76 15.48
N ARG A 669 -6.51 -30.12 14.22
CA ARG A 669 -7.30 -29.74 13.05
C ARG A 669 -8.68 -30.43 13.04
N ALA A 670 -8.76 -31.68 13.43
CA ALA A 670 -10.02 -32.42 13.52
C ALA A 670 -10.95 -31.86 14.60
N VAL A 671 -10.40 -31.44 15.75
CA VAL A 671 -11.18 -30.82 16.85
C VAL A 671 -11.69 -29.41 16.48
N LYS A 672 -11.02 -28.69 15.56
CA LYS A 672 -11.50 -27.37 15.08
C LYS A 672 -12.52 -27.45 13.94
N ALA A 673 -12.66 -28.61 13.28
CA ALA A 673 -13.60 -28.83 12.18
C ALA A 673 -14.97 -29.36 12.68
N THR A 674 -15.06 -29.75 13.95
CA THR A 674 -16.29 -30.06 14.69
C THR A 674 -16.70 -28.86 15.56
#